data_a25a96e1161e2129239362a87870adfb
#
_entry.id   a25a96e1161e2129239362a87870adfb
#
_cell.length_a   1.000
_cell.length_b   1.000
_cell.length_c   1.000
_cell.angle_alpha   90.00
_cell.angle_beta   90.00
_cell.angle_gamma   90.00
#
_symmetry.space_group_name_H-M   'P 1'
#
loop_
_entity.id
_entity.type
_entity.pdbx_description
1 polymer ?
#
loop_
_entity_poly.entity_id
_entity_poly.type
_entity_poly.pdbx_seq_one_letter_code
_entity_poly.pdbx_strand_id
1 'polypeptide(L)'
;MRKRVLNLIIFFVVAAAGLSVFCGFSGSVSVADAADSCEYAVISPDINKYLYLNNPALVAIRDNVVAVYDKDENKIFTAGGEHLVYTPTLSDGEKIINLAFANGTLYYLTNRSRLCDIKAQNNVNLGDKIVTDISSYEGVLYLYNSLINVWAYNGSDFTSFKDNEFKIIKSTAFAATDRYAYFVNENKILTLDFVLDKTTEFPISESVTSLFAVGKDVYAVSDGRISKVDFENKTLVKTALPAVRNATSDGRFIATIPVGDNAIITYDSALNEKETYGSKSAKDKWFDSPEKVFSENGNVAVWDKANARVQFFFGDGTYKKLSVSKNATSVAVNTTHTAYTDGKKVYVVNNADFSLREINTDKNVGAISLTNDAVAIYDKNSKAIYTAGLSGNEFSLFAYSRAGVTEIKAIGGNNPTVYTLANGILSAVTKTTDFSVSVKNAISFDVDNTGNAVVLSKDDRGFVLKTVARTAGALEVAKTATLHGDFEILSLFGVAIDLSSNGDVYLVDNVKNVLLKTTYSFDNKDTAYDKPCNPDEISSETVSYAYSKGTLVYSSINNFLDISDVVPAGDVMAILDAKDNMLFVMTKNKKFGYTLNSDAFLIRKEPSALSGRVVALFDNVSVYDYPGAKTGTPFFKSQILTLVDDCAGFGINGEFLKVSYEIDGKTKYGYVYKTSVMSYVAASQSAKKDVYAKAKAQRVGTTVDVYAMPDDTSRVLFDVPDGAKLKLLEDYDASAKFTLVEYNGQQGYILTSALKIDKGLTGGQIAAIVLASATVLITALYFVISRRNKKLSNKN
;
A
#
# COMPACT_ATOMS: atom_id res chain seq x y z
N MET A 1 -34.18 -15.60 -2.01
CA MET A 1 -33.35 -16.18 -0.95
C MET A 1 -32.25 -17.14 -1.48
N ARG A 2 -32.53 -18.12 -2.34
CA ARG A 2 -31.50 -19.08 -2.82
C ARG A 2 -30.33 -18.46 -3.62
N LYS A 3 -30.56 -17.42 -4.39
CA LYS A 3 -29.46 -16.70 -5.11
C LYS A 3 -28.52 -15.89 -4.21
N ARG A 4 -29.00 -15.37 -3.07
CA ARG A 4 -28.16 -14.64 -2.12
C ARG A 4 -27.27 -15.56 -1.27
N VAL A 5 -27.76 -16.75 -0.97
CA VAL A 5 -26.99 -17.76 -0.24
C VAL A 5 -25.88 -18.35 -1.13
N LEU A 6 -26.15 -18.53 -2.43
CA LEU A 6 -25.16 -19.04 -3.38
C LEU A 6 -24.02 -18.01 -3.60
N ASN A 7 -24.34 -16.72 -3.68
CA ASN A 7 -23.33 -15.67 -3.80
C ASN A 7 -22.51 -15.49 -2.52
N LEU A 8 -23.12 -15.74 -1.34
CA LEU A 8 -22.39 -15.71 -0.08
C LEU A 8 -21.42 -16.90 0.04
N ILE A 9 -21.83 -18.08 -0.41
CA ILE A 9 -20.98 -19.28 -0.43
C ILE A 9 -19.84 -19.13 -1.45
N ILE A 10 -20.09 -18.53 -2.61
CA ILE A 10 -19.06 -18.24 -3.60
C ILE A 10 -18.07 -17.17 -3.08
N PHE A 11 -18.57 -16.18 -2.35
CA PHE A 11 -17.72 -15.16 -1.73
C PHE A 11 -16.83 -15.74 -0.62
N PHE A 12 -17.36 -16.64 0.22
CA PHE A 12 -16.56 -17.35 1.23
C PHE A 12 -15.57 -18.34 0.61
N VAL A 13 -15.91 -19.00 -0.49
CA VAL A 13 -14.99 -19.90 -1.21
C VAL A 13 -13.91 -19.12 -1.95
N VAL A 14 -14.22 -17.93 -2.50
CA VAL A 14 -13.22 -17.06 -3.15
C VAL A 14 -12.37 -16.33 -2.11
N ALA A 15 -12.92 -15.95 -0.97
CA ALA A 15 -12.13 -15.40 0.13
C ALA A 15 -11.23 -16.46 0.80
N ALA A 16 -11.73 -17.69 0.97
CA ALA A 16 -10.92 -18.81 1.44
C ALA A 16 -9.88 -19.27 0.41
N ALA A 17 -10.19 -19.17 -0.90
CA ALA A 17 -9.20 -19.42 -1.95
C ALA A 17 -8.20 -18.27 -2.12
N GLY A 18 -8.59 -17.03 -1.84
CA GLY A 18 -7.69 -15.88 -1.80
C GLY A 18 -6.73 -15.92 -0.60
N LEU A 19 -7.20 -16.34 0.56
CA LEU A 19 -6.34 -16.61 1.72
C LEU A 19 -5.49 -17.88 1.53
N SER A 20 -6.01 -18.90 0.86
CA SER A 20 -5.25 -20.13 0.61
C SER A 20 -4.19 -19.99 -0.49
N VAL A 21 -4.22 -18.98 -1.34
CA VAL A 21 -3.13 -18.67 -2.27
C VAL A 21 -1.97 -17.95 -1.55
N PHE A 22 -2.23 -17.20 -0.47
CA PHE A 22 -1.17 -16.74 0.44
C PHE A 22 -0.76 -17.79 1.48
N CYS A 23 -1.65 -18.73 1.81
CA CYS A 23 -1.36 -19.92 2.62
C CYS A 23 -1.06 -21.16 1.77
N GLY A 24 -0.92 -21.05 0.47
CA GLY A 24 -0.62 -22.17 -0.46
C GLY A 24 0.77 -22.78 -0.30
N PHE A 25 1.58 -22.25 0.62
CA PHE A 25 2.74 -22.96 1.18
C PHE A 25 2.41 -23.81 2.41
N SER A 26 1.16 -23.95 2.81
CA SER A 26 0.69 -24.99 3.73
C SER A 26 0.39 -26.30 2.99
N GLY A 27 1.30 -26.74 2.14
CA GLY A 27 1.57 -28.17 2.05
C GLY A 27 2.01 -28.55 3.45
N SER A 28 1.32 -29.47 4.11
CA SER A 28 1.63 -30.00 5.42
C SER A 28 3.13 -30.03 5.72
N VAL A 29 3.70 -28.89 6.06
CA VAL A 29 4.94 -28.83 6.79
C VAL A 29 4.54 -29.35 8.16
N SER A 30 4.87 -30.59 8.45
CA SER A 30 4.91 -31.05 9.81
C SER A 30 5.61 -29.96 10.60
N VAL A 31 4.99 -29.42 11.63
CA VAL A 31 5.52 -28.44 12.56
C VAL A 31 6.70 -29.09 13.31
N ALA A 32 7.81 -29.25 12.65
CA ALA A 32 8.99 -29.85 13.22
C ALA A 32 10.20 -29.42 12.44
N ASP A 33 10.46 -28.25 12.06
CA ASP A 33 11.81 -27.86 11.59
C ASP A 33 11.91 -26.38 11.22
N ALA A 34 11.40 -25.51 12.05
CA ALA A 34 11.63 -24.08 11.90
C ALA A 34 12.75 -23.65 12.85
N ALA A 35 13.98 -23.82 12.45
CA ALA A 35 15.09 -23.47 13.34
C ALA A 35 15.52 -22.00 13.25
N ASP A 36 15.32 -21.29 12.13
CA ASP A 36 16.00 -20.01 11.92
C ASP A 36 15.14 -18.87 11.35
N SER A 37 13.83 -18.98 11.36
CA SER A 37 12.91 -17.88 11.05
C SER A 37 11.73 -17.83 11.99
N CYS A 38 11.27 -16.61 12.25
CA CYS A 38 10.08 -16.36 13.04
C CYS A 38 9.12 -15.51 12.22
N GLU A 39 7.99 -16.09 11.84
CA GLU A 39 6.90 -15.34 11.24
C GLU A 39 6.13 -14.60 12.32
N TYR A 40 5.87 -13.30 12.13
CA TYR A 40 5.12 -12.50 13.06
C TYR A 40 3.76 -12.09 12.49
N ALA A 41 2.80 -11.91 13.39
CA ALA A 41 1.47 -11.38 13.09
C ALA A 41 1.18 -10.15 13.94
N VAL A 42 0.38 -9.22 13.43
CA VAL A 42 -0.13 -8.07 14.19
C VAL A 42 -1.24 -8.53 15.13
N ILE A 43 -1.11 -8.21 16.42
CA ILE A 43 -2.14 -8.50 17.43
C ILE A 43 -3.01 -7.28 17.73
N SER A 44 -2.40 -6.11 17.77
CA SER A 44 -3.08 -4.86 18.09
C SER A 44 -2.35 -3.68 17.43
N PRO A 45 -3.09 -2.71 16.86
CA PRO A 45 -4.53 -2.72 16.63
C PRO A 45 -4.98 -3.77 15.61
N ASP A 46 -6.30 -3.96 15.45
CA ASP A 46 -6.86 -4.83 14.42
C ASP A 46 -6.30 -4.47 13.04
N ILE A 47 -5.64 -5.42 12.38
CA ILE A 47 -4.97 -5.21 11.09
C ILE A 47 -5.93 -4.69 10.00
N ASN A 48 -7.22 -5.06 10.05
CA ASN A 48 -8.21 -4.59 9.10
C ASN A 48 -8.57 -3.10 9.26
N LYS A 49 -8.22 -2.50 10.42
CA LYS A 49 -8.44 -1.09 10.75
C LYS A 49 -7.13 -0.31 10.77
N TYR A 50 -6.01 -1.01 10.66
CA TYR A 50 -4.68 -0.40 10.71
C TYR A 50 -4.33 0.28 9.38
N LEU A 51 -3.92 1.54 9.46
CA LEU A 51 -3.33 2.31 8.36
C LEU A 51 -2.10 3.03 8.90
N TYR A 52 -0.95 2.82 8.31
CA TYR A 52 0.23 3.59 8.68
C TYR A 52 0.14 5.00 8.09
N LEU A 53 -0.20 5.96 8.94
CA LEU A 53 -0.40 7.35 8.57
C LEU A 53 0.64 8.23 9.26
N ASN A 54 1.31 9.09 8.50
CA ASN A 54 2.29 10.06 9.00
C ASN A 54 1.67 11.44 9.20
N ASN A 55 0.91 11.92 8.21
CA ASN A 55 0.27 13.23 8.24
C ASN A 55 -1.07 13.19 7.50
N PRO A 56 -2.10 12.53 8.08
CA PRO A 56 -3.41 12.46 7.47
C PRO A 56 -4.02 13.88 7.39
N ALA A 57 -4.41 14.30 6.19
CA ALA A 57 -4.83 15.66 5.91
C ALA A 57 -6.30 15.75 5.48
N LEU A 58 -6.78 14.80 4.67
CA LEU A 58 -8.13 14.77 4.14
C LEU A 58 -8.73 13.39 4.35
N VAL A 59 -10.02 13.33 4.62
CA VAL A 59 -10.76 12.08 4.79
C VAL A 59 -12.04 12.09 3.97
N ALA A 60 -12.43 10.92 3.46
CA ALA A 60 -13.72 10.64 2.88
C ALA A 60 -14.32 9.39 3.51
N ILE A 61 -15.64 9.26 3.50
CA ILE A 61 -16.37 8.12 4.06
C ILE A 61 -17.49 7.69 3.13
N ARG A 62 -17.75 6.39 3.09
CA ARG A 62 -18.95 5.78 2.52
C ARG A 62 -19.29 4.54 3.34
N ASP A 63 -20.43 4.57 4.02
CA ASP A 63 -20.83 3.54 4.96
C ASP A 63 -19.74 3.28 6.02
N ASN A 64 -19.10 2.11 6.00
CA ASN A 64 -17.97 1.77 6.89
C ASN A 64 -16.60 1.87 6.20
N VAL A 65 -16.55 2.31 4.94
CA VAL A 65 -15.30 2.47 4.19
C VAL A 65 -14.81 3.89 4.35
N VAL A 66 -13.59 4.06 4.79
CA VAL A 66 -12.92 5.35 4.87
C VAL A 66 -11.80 5.43 3.83
N ALA A 67 -11.57 6.62 3.31
CA ALA A 67 -10.39 6.94 2.53
C ALA A 67 -9.68 8.12 3.17
N VAL A 68 -8.36 8.10 3.20
CA VAL A 68 -7.54 9.15 3.80
C VAL A 68 -6.38 9.51 2.90
N TYR A 69 -6.17 10.80 2.69
CA TYR A 69 -4.96 11.31 2.04
C TYR A 69 -3.92 11.65 3.09
N ASP A 70 -2.81 10.93 3.04
CA ASP A 70 -1.62 11.25 3.83
C ASP A 70 -0.73 12.17 3.00
N LYS A 71 -0.52 13.38 3.51
CA LYS A 71 0.17 14.44 2.78
C LYS A 71 1.67 14.20 2.68
N ASP A 72 2.30 13.62 3.71
CA ASP A 72 3.74 13.41 3.74
C ASP A 72 4.15 12.21 2.89
N GLU A 73 3.29 11.19 2.83
CA GLU A 73 3.46 10.03 1.95
C GLU A 73 3.02 10.31 0.51
N ASN A 74 2.22 11.36 0.28
CA ASN A 74 1.50 11.60 -0.97
C ASN A 74 0.73 10.36 -1.44
N LYS A 75 -0.01 9.74 -0.52
CA LYS A 75 -0.78 8.52 -0.78
C LYS A 75 -2.20 8.65 -0.27
N ILE A 76 -3.12 7.98 -0.95
CA ILE A 76 -4.49 7.79 -0.50
C ILE A 76 -4.64 6.32 -0.08
N PHE A 77 -5.06 6.12 1.16
CA PHE A 77 -5.30 4.80 1.75
C PHE A 77 -6.79 4.60 1.93
N THR A 78 -7.26 3.34 1.82
CA THR A 78 -8.63 2.97 2.20
C THR A 78 -8.64 1.89 3.27
N ALA A 79 -9.66 1.90 4.14
CA ALA A 79 -9.88 0.87 5.15
C ALA A 79 -11.39 0.68 5.42
N GLY A 80 -11.75 -0.37 6.14
CA GLY A 80 -13.14 -0.76 6.39
C GLY A 80 -13.80 -1.53 5.25
N GLY A 81 -13.05 -1.79 4.19
CA GLY A 81 -13.41 -2.57 3.01
C GLY A 81 -12.14 -3.11 2.37
N GLU A 82 -12.02 -3.02 1.06
CA GLU A 82 -10.77 -3.32 0.37
C GLU A 82 -9.68 -2.31 0.78
N HIS A 83 -8.53 -2.82 1.24
CA HIS A 83 -7.37 -2.00 1.55
C HIS A 83 -6.63 -1.64 0.25
N LEU A 84 -6.82 -0.41 -0.19
CA LEU A 84 -6.13 0.12 -1.37
C LEU A 84 -5.13 1.18 -0.95
N VAL A 85 -4.01 1.20 -1.66
CA VAL A 85 -3.00 2.26 -1.57
C VAL A 85 -2.83 2.87 -2.96
N TYR A 86 -3.14 4.14 -3.10
CA TYR A 86 -3.05 4.85 -4.37
C TYR A 86 -2.08 6.03 -4.24
N THR A 87 -1.15 6.16 -5.16
CA THR A 87 -0.22 7.31 -5.24
C THR A 87 -0.69 8.27 -6.33
N PRO A 88 -1.24 9.45 -5.95
CA PRO A 88 -1.69 10.44 -6.92
C PRO A 88 -0.53 11.01 -7.74
N THR A 89 -0.74 11.11 -9.04
CA THR A 89 0.19 11.81 -9.93
C THR A 89 -0.17 13.30 -9.94
N LEU A 90 0.67 14.12 -9.30
CA LEU A 90 0.48 15.57 -9.18
C LEU A 90 1.56 16.30 -9.97
N SER A 91 1.15 17.35 -10.70
CA SER A 91 2.10 18.27 -11.34
C SER A 91 2.76 19.18 -10.31
N ASP A 92 3.84 19.87 -10.69
CA ASP A 92 4.51 20.81 -9.79
C ASP A 92 3.54 21.91 -9.26
N GLY A 93 3.51 22.07 -7.94
CA GLY A 93 2.60 22.97 -7.23
C GLY A 93 1.13 22.54 -7.19
N GLU A 94 0.77 21.40 -7.78
CA GLU A 94 -0.56 20.83 -7.66
C GLU A 94 -0.74 20.13 -6.30
N LYS A 95 -1.93 20.26 -5.70
CA LYS A 95 -2.25 19.70 -4.38
C LYS A 95 -3.65 19.12 -4.40
N ILE A 96 -3.86 18.02 -3.73
CA ILE A 96 -5.19 17.51 -3.43
C ILE A 96 -5.83 18.45 -2.39
N ILE A 97 -7.06 18.89 -2.67
CA ILE A 97 -7.81 19.79 -1.80
C ILE A 97 -9.03 19.13 -1.18
N ASN A 98 -9.56 18.08 -1.80
CA ASN A 98 -10.69 17.35 -1.24
C ASN A 98 -10.73 15.89 -1.74
N LEU A 99 -11.42 15.03 -0.95
CA LEU A 99 -11.74 13.63 -1.24
C LEU A 99 -13.24 13.42 -1.08
N ALA A 100 -13.86 12.61 -1.93
CA ALA A 100 -15.26 12.23 -1.76
C ALA A 100 -15.57 10.86 -2.39
N PHE A 101 -16.45 10.10 -1.78
CA PHE A 101 -17.04 8.91 -2.37
C PHE A 101 -18.35 9.25 -3.06
N ALA A 102 -18.56 8.75 -4.28
CA ALA A 102 -19.85 8.81 -4.95
C ALA A 102 -20.05 7.56 -5.82
N ASN A 103 -21.25 7.00 -5.86
CA ASN A 103 -21.63 5.81 -6.64
C ASN A 103 -20.61 4.64 -6.53
N GLY A 104 -20.04 4.43 -5.34
CA GLY A 104 -19.08 3.38 -5.12
C GLY A 104 -17.65 3.70 -5.56
N THR A 105 -17.40 4.86 -6.13
CA THR A 105 -16.11 5.33 -6.59
C THR A 105 -15.55 6.40 -5.66
N LEU A 106 -14.25 6.38 -5.45
CA LEU A 106 -13.52 7.41 -4.70
C LEU A 106 -12.92 8.41 -5.68
N TYR A 107 -13.19 9.69 -5.44
CA TYR A 107 -12.67 10.82 -6.22
C TYR A 107 -11.75 11.69 -5.38
N TYR A 108 -10.79 12.34 -6.02
CA TYR A 108 -10.06 13.45 -5.44
C TYR A 108 -10.10 14.68 -6.36
N LEU A 109 -10.16 15.85 -5.74
CA LEU A 109 -10.08 17.13 -6.42
C LEU A 109 -8.76 17.80 -6.13
N THR A 110 -8.15 18.43 -7.16
CA THR A 110 -6.94 19.22 -6.99
C THR A 110 -7.21 20.71 -7.05
N ASN A 111 -6.28 21.53 -6.53
CA ASN A 111 -6.31 22.98 -6.61
C ASN A 111 -6.23 23.53 -8.05
N ARG A 112 -6.02 22.66 -9.05
CA ARG A 112 -6.07 22.98 -10.48
C ARG A 112 -7.37 22.54 -11.14
N SER A 113 -8.41 22.31 -10.36
CA SER A 113 -9.73 21.89 -10.87
C SER A 113 -9.71 20.52 -11.58
N ARG A 114 -8.79 19.66 -11.24
CA ARG A 114 -8.71 18.30 -11.77
C ARG A 114 -9.44 17.35 -10.82
N LEU A 115 -10.51 16.75 -11.31
CA LEU A 115 -11.26 15.71 -10.61
C LEU A 115 -10.80 14.35 -11.14
N CYS A 116 -10.31 13.49 -10.28
CA CYS A 116 -9.78 12.18 -10.66
C CYS A 116 -10.61 11.08 -10.04
N ASP A 117 -10.95 10.09 -10.85
CA ASP A 117 -11.50 8.80 -10.44
C ASP A 117 -10.34 7.87 -10.10
N ILE A 118 -10.24 7.47 -8.83
CA ILE A 118 -9.13 6.63 -8.36
C ILE A 118 -9.21 5.22 -8.91
N LYS A 119 -10.43 4.67 -9.07
CA LYS A 119 -10.61 3.31 -9.58
C LYS A 119 -10.28 3.20 -11.06
N ALA A 120 -10.72 4.16 -11.84
CA ALA A 120 -10.43 4.21 -13.27
C ALA A 120 -9.04 4.78 -13.57
N GLN A 121 -8.36 5.35 -12.57
CA GLN A 121 -7.07 6.03 -12.69
C GLN A 121 -7.03 7.10 -13.79
N ASN A 122 -8.13 7.78 -14.01
CA ASN A 122 -8.27 8.80 -15.03
C ASN A 122 -8.93 10.08 -14.50
N ASN A 123 -8.81 11.15 -15.28
CA ASN A 123 -9.49 12.38 -15.01
C ASN A 123 -10.94 12.30 -15.51
N VAL A 124 -11.87 12.75 -14.67
CA VAL A 124 -13.24 12.97 -15.11
C VAL A 124 -13.26 14.13 -16.11
N ASN A 125 -13.91 13.93 -17.24
CA ASN A 125 -14.06 15.00 -18.23
C ASN A 125 -15.06 16.06 -17.72
N LEU A 126 -14.53 17.15 -17.21
CA LEU A 126 -15.33 18.28 -16.71
C LEU A 126 -15.83 19.23 -17.81
N GLY A 127 -15.40 19.04 -19.07
CA GLY A 127 -15.66 19.97 -20.15
C GLY A 127 -15.10 21.38 -19.84
N ASP A 128 -15.97 22.38 -19.84
CA ASP A 128 -15.64 23.77 -19.50
C ASP A 128 -15.81 24.14 -18.01
N LYS A 129 -16.14 23.14 -17.16
CA LYS A 129 -16.41 23.35 -15.74
C LYS A 129 -15.12 23.50 -14.95
N ILE A 130 -14.97 24.64 -14.28
CA ILE A 130 -13.92 24.86 -13.29
C ILE A 130 -14.50 24.50 -11.92
N VAL A 131 -13.99 23.46 -11.29
CA VAL A 131 -14.44 22.97 -9.98
C VAL A 131 -13.46 23.42 -8.91
N THR A 132 -13.97 24.04 -7.84
CA THR A 132 -13.15 24.54 -6.73
C THR A 132 -13.35 23.75 -5.44
N ASP A 133 -14.46 23.02 -5.31
CA ASP A 133 -14.70 22.14 -4.17
C ASP A 133 -15.68 21.01 -4.53
N ILE A 134 -15.69 19.94 -3.75
CA ILE A 134 -16.58 18.79 -3.89
C ILE A 134 -17.16 18.39 -2.54
N SER A 135 -18.38 17.86 -2.57
CA SER A 135 -19.04 17.27 -1.41
C SER A 135 -19.80 16.02 -1.84
N SER A 136 -19.92 15.05 -0.97
CA SER A 136 -20.72 13.86 -1.20
C SER A 136 -21.93 13.83 -0.27
N TYR A 137 -23.05 13.36 -0.79
CA TYR A 137 -24.25 13.14 0.00
C TYR A 137 -25.06 12.00 -0.61
N GLU A 138 -25.32 10.96 0.19
CA GLU A 138 -26.09 9.76 -0.20
C GLU A 138 -25.67 9.14 -1.55
N GLY A 139 -24.36 9.13 -1.80
CA GLY A 139 -23.78 8.53 -2.99
C GLY A 139 -23.72 9.43 -4.22
N VAL A 140 -24.20 10.66 -4.14
CA VAL A 140 -24.09 11.68 -5.21
C VAL A 140 -22.88 12.57 -4.95
N LEU A 141 -22.09 12.86 -5.97
CA LEU A 141 -21.00 13.83 -5.91
C LEU A 141 -21.52 15.19 -6.35
N TYR A 142 -21.43 16.16 -5.47
CA TYR A 142 -21.72 17.56 -5.79
C TYR A 142 -20.42 18.32 -6.00
N LEU A 143 -20.39 19.08 -7.09
CA LEU A 143 -19.26 19.90 -7.49
C LEU A 143 -19.65 21.37 -7.46
N TYR A 144 -18.74 22.21 -7.04
CA TYR A 144 -18.97 23.64 -6.88
C TYR A 144 -17.86 24.46 -7.53
N ASN A 145 -18.25 25.63 -8.08
CA ASN A 145 -17.32 26.69 -8.44
C ASN A 145 -17.75 28.04 -7.89
N SER A 146 -16.80 28.98 -7.88
CA SER A 146 -17.02 30.35 -7.31
C SER A 146 -18.03 31.21 -8.04
N LEU A 147 -18.60 30.75 -9.16
CA LEU A 147 -19.65 31.44 -9.91
C LEU A 147 -21.07 30.94 -9.55
N ILE A 148 -21.24 30.32 -8.39
CA ILE A 148 -22.46 29.64 -7.90
C ILE A 148 -22.97 28.60 -8.91
N ASN A 149 -22.11 27.90 -9.57
CA ASN A 149 -22.51 26.70 -10.27
C ASN A 149 -22.30 25.50 -9.36
N VAL A 150 -23.39 24.79 -9.12
CA VAL A 150 -23.35 23.48 -8.45
C VAL A 150 -23.79 22.44 -9.47
N TRP A 151 -23.07 21.37 -9.55
CA TRP A 151 -23.42 20.22 -10.38
C TRP A 151 -23.51 18.98 -9.51
N ALA A 152 -24.56 18.19 -9.69
CA ALA A 152 -24.59 16.82 -9.22
C ALA A 152 -24.00 15.91 -10.32
N TYR A 153 -23.08 15.05 -9.95
CA TYR A 153 -22.42 14.09 -10.84
C TYR A 153 -22.77 12.66 -10.41
N ASN A 154 -23.33 11.89 -11.33
CA ASN A 154 -23.78 10.52 -11.09
C ASN A 154 -22.81 9.43 -11.58
N GLY A 155 -21.60 9.81 -12.00
CA GLY A 155 -20.60 8.91 -12.59
C GLY A 155 -20.50 9.01 -14.13
N SER A 156 -21.52 9.57 -14.80
CA SER A 156 -21.54 9.81 -16.26
C SER A 156 -21.96 11.21 -16.63
N ASP A 157 -23.02 11.72 -16.00
CA ASP A 157 -23.69 12.96 -16.39
C ASP A 157 -23.68 13.99 -15.29
N PHE A 158 -23.77 15.27 -15.70
CA PHE A 158 -23.82 16.41 -14.81
C PHE A 158 -25.22 17.05 -14.85
N THR A 159 -25.87 17.12 -13.69
CA THR A 159 -27.08 17.96 -13.51
C THR A 159 -26.68 19.29 -12.90
N SER A 160 -27.05 20.39 -13.53
CA SER A 160 -26.66 21.74 -13.10
C SER A 160 -27.73 22.38 -12.23
N PHE A 161 -27.31 23.01 -11.13
CA PHE A 161 -28.09 23.85 -10.25
C PHE A 161 -27.41 25.20 -10.13
N LYS A 162 -28.18 26.30 -10.14
CA LYS A 162 -27.64 27.66 -10.01
C LYS A 162 -28.70 28.63 -9.49
N ASP A 163 -28.27 29.73 -8.87
CA ASP A 163 -29.13 30.85 -8.50
C ASP A 163 -29.46 31.71 -9.75
N ASN A 164 -30.72 31.99 -9.95
CA ASN A 164 -31.19 32.86 -11.04
C ASN A 164 -30.72 34.32 -10.89
N GLU A 165 -30.36 34.76 -9.67
CA GLU A 165 -29.87 36.11 -9.40
C GLU A 165 -28.37 36.29 -9.70
N PHE A 166 -27.68 35.27 -10.05
CA PHE A 166 -26.25 35.19 -10.39
C PHE A 166 -25.35 36.03 -9.47
N LYS A 167 -24.86 35.41 -8.40
CA LYS A 167 -23.88 36.02 -7.47
C LYS A 167 -22.55 35.27 -7.53
N ILE A 168 -21.43 35.99 -7.53
CA ILE A 168 -20.10 35.40 -7.33
C ILE A 168 -19.95 35.16 -5.83
N ILE A 169 -19.78 33.88 -5.44
CA ILE A 169 -19.48 33.51 -4.07
C ILE A 169 -18.09 32.91 -4.06
N LYS A 170 -17.19 33.51 -3.31
CA LYS A 170 -15.86 32.97 -3.03
C LYS A 170 -15.94 32.15 -1.74
N SER A 171 -16.39 30.90 -1.83
CA SER A 171 -16.59 30.07 -0.66
C SER A 171 -15.27 29.48 -0.16
N THR A 172 -15.14 29.40 1.16
CA THR A 172 -14.04 28.70 1.85
C THR A 172 -14.39 27.28 2.24
N ALA A 173 -15.67 26.91 2.21
CA ALA A 173 -16.16 25.57 2.48
C ALA A 173 -17.50 25.33 1.78
N PHE A 174 -17.73 24.11 1.36
CA PHE A 174 -18.91 23.70 0.61
C PHE A 174 -19.46 22.36 1.13
N ALA A 175 -20.79 22.27 1.21
CA ALA A 175 -21.52 21.03 1.40
C ALA A 175 -22.80 21.02 0.59
N ALA A 176 -23.35 19.86 0.28
CA ALA A 176 -24.61 19.71 -0.40
C ALA A 176 -25.44 18.55 0.15
N THR A 177 -26.73 18.62 -0.04
CA THR A 177 -27.72 17.55 0.16
C THR A 177 -28.50 17.35 -1.14
N ASP A 178 -29.49 16.49 -1.14
CA ASP A 178 -30.41 16.29 -2.28
C ASP A 178 -31.19 17.56 -2.66
N ARG A 179 -31.39 18.49 -1.71
CA ARG A 179 -32.18 19.69 -1.89
C ARG A 179 -31.38 20.98 -1.80
N TYR A 180 -30.31 21.04 -1.03
CA TYR A 180 -29.64 22.30 -0.72
C TYR A 180 -28.14 22.22 -0.96
N ALA A 181 -27.53 23.32 -1.38
CA ALA A 181 -26.12 23.54 -1.27
C ALA A 181 -25.83 24.63 -0.23
N TYR A 182 -24.76 24.45 0.52
CA TYR A 182 -24.32 25.32 1.59
C TYR A 182 -22.89 25.79 1.31
N PHE A 183 -22.67 27.08 1.47
CA PHE A 183 -21.40 27.74 1.19
C PHE A 183 -20.99 28.63 2.34
N VAL A 184 -19.74 28.66 2.68
CA VAL A 184 -19.17 29.65 3.60
C VAL A 184 -18.60 30.81 2.80
N ASN A 185 -19.18 32.00 2.97
CA ASN A 185 -18.69 33.22 2.36
C ASN A 185 -18.47 34.27 3.43
N GLU A 186 -17.19 34.59 3.73
CA GLU A 186 -16.82 35.48 4.83
C GLU A 186 -17.46 35.02 6.18
N ASN A 187 -18.36 35.85 6.73
CA ASN A 187 -19.04 35.61 8.00
C ASN A 187 -20.47 35.10 7.80
N LYS A 188 -20.73 34.37 6.73
CA LYS A 188 -22.09 33.88 6.41
C LYS A 188 -22.03 32.45 5.87
N ILE A 189 -23.03 31.65 6.19
CA ILE A 189 -23.39 30.47 5.43
C ILE A 189 -24.51 30.86 4.47
N LEU A 190 -24.28 30.63 3.19
CA LEU A 190 -25.28 30.79 2.14
C LEU A 190 -25.89 29.44 1.84
N THR A 191 -27.23 29.43 1.67
CA THR A 191 -27.96 28.19 1.33
C THR A 191 -28.65 28.39 -0.01
N LEU A 192 -28.32 27.61 -1.02
CA LEU A 192 -29.01 27.53 -2.30
C LEU A 192 -30.05 26.41 -2.25
N ASP A 193 -31.33 26.73 -2.44
CA ASP A 193 -32.38 25.71 -2.60
C ASP A 193 -32.49 25.33 -4.08
N PHE A 194 -32.24 24.08 -4.41
CA PHE A 194 -32.23 23.53 -5.79
C PHE A 194 -33.63 23.51 -6.43
N VAL A 195 -34.68 23.53 -5.61
CA VAL A 195 -36.08 23.53 -6.10
C VAL A 195 -36.57 24.93 -6.39
N LEU A 196 -36.17 25.88 -5.52
CA LEU A 196 -36.62 27.26 -5.64
C LEU A 196 -35.66 28.14 -6.44
N ASP A 197 -34.50 27.64 -6.79
CA ASP A 197 -33.40 28.43 -7.41
C ASP A 197 -33.12 29.73 -6.65
N LYS A 198 -33.09 29.66 -5.33
CA LYS A 198 -33.00 30.83 -4.46
C LYS A 198 -31.93 30.63 -3.38
N THR A 199 -31.14 31.66 -3.17
CA THR A 199 -30.14 31.72 -2.10
C THR A 199 -30.69 32.47 -0.89
N THR A 200 -30.45 31.93 0.30
CA THR A 200 -30.69 32.56 1.61
C THR A 200 -29.38 32.68 2.38
N GLU A 201 -29.31 33.66 3.30
CA GLU A 201 -28.11 33.94 4.07
C GLU A 201 -28.31 33.63 5.57
N PHE A 202 -27.25 33.07 6.17
CA PHE A 202 -27.20 32.80 7.59
C PHE A 202 -25.89 33.41 8.14
N PRO A 203 -25.94 34.47 8.97
CA PRO A 203 -24.73 35.07 9.54
C PRO A 203 -24.08 34.16 10.59
N ILE A 204 -22.74 34.11 10.57
CA ILE A 204 -21.92 33.38 11.56
C ILE A 204 -20.89 34.33 12.16
N SER A 205 -20.50 34.08 13.42
CA SER A 205 -19.49 34.88 14.11
C SER A 205 -18.09 34.20 14.11
N GLU A 206 -18.04 32.96 13.68
CA GLU A 206 -16.81 32.12 13.72
C GLU A 206 -16.29 31.85 12.31
N SER A 207 -14.98 31.68 12.18
CA SER A 207 -14.37 31.28 10.91
C SER A 207 -14.60 29.78 10.68
N VAL A 208 -15.37 29.44 9.65
CA VAL A 208 -15.66 28.06 9.28
C VAL A 208 -14.69 27.61 8.20
N THR A 209 -14.03 26.47 8.42
CA THR A 209 -13.04 25.88 7.51
C THR A 209 -13.57 24.71 6.71
N SER A 210 -14.65 24.06 7.15
CA SER A 210 -15.28 22.94 6.45
C SER A 210 -16.77 22.89 6.77
N LEU A 211 -17.55 22.39 5.82
CA LEU A 211 -18.99 22.07 5.97
C LEU A 211 -19.23 20.64 5.53
N PHE A 212 -20.16 19.97 6.19
CA PHE A 212 -20.69 18.67 5.75
C PHE A 212 -22.13 18.48 6.25
N ALA A 213 -22.87 17.62 5.57
CA ALA A 213 -24.26 17.33 5.90
C ALA A 213 -24.45 15.88 6.34
N VAL A 214 -25.29 15.65 7.34
CA VAL A 214 -25.68 14.32 7.83
C VAL A 214 -27.19 14.27 8.00
N GLY A 215 -27.87 13.47 7.21
CA GLY A 215 -29.34 13.52 7.14
C GLY A 215 -29.79 14.93 6.79
N LYS A 216 -30.60 15.52 7.65
CA LYS A 216 -31.12 16.91 7.48
C LYS A 216 -30.26 17.97 8.16
N ASP A 217 -29.27 17.57 8.91
CA ASP A 217 -28.45 18.46 9.70
C ASP A 217 -27.15 18.84 8.95
N VAL A 218 -26.75 20.08 9.10
CA VAL A 218 -25.50 20.61 8.56
C VAL A 218 -24.56 20.89 9.72
N TYR A 219 -23.32 20.52 9.54
CA TYR A 219 -22.27 20.74 10.50
C TYR A 219 -21.16 21.61 9.92
N ALA A 220 -20.60 22.46 10.76
CA ALA A 220 -19.50 23.34 10.45
C ALA A 220 -18.29 22.99 11.32
N VAL A 221 -17.09 23.04 10.76
CA VAL A 221 -15.84 22.99 11.52
C VAL A 221 -15.31 24.41 11.66
N SER A 222 -15.21 24.86 12.91
CA SER A 222 -14.67 26.16 13.30
C SER A 222 -13.63 25.98 14.40
N ASP A 223 -12.46 26.57 14.23
CA ASP A 223 -11.33 26.42 15.18
C ASP A 223 -11.05 24.96 15.58
N GLY A 224 -11.16 24.06 14.61
CA GLY A 224 -11.00 22.63 14.79
C GLY A 224 -12.14 21.95 15.58
N ARG A 225 -13.26 22.62 15.85
CA ARG A 225 -14.41 22.05 16.56
C ARG A 225 -15.58 21.87 15.61
N ILE A 226 -16.31 20.78 15.78
CA ILE A 226 -17.51 20.48 15.03
C ILE A 226 -18.70 21.08 15.76
N SER A 227 -19.49 21.87 15.05
CA SER A 227 -20.74 22.49 15.54
C SER A 227 -21.87 22.19 14.57
N LYS A 228 -23.05 21.90 15.09
CA LYS A 228 -24.29 21.82 14.30
C LYS A 228 -24.74 23.21 13.94
N VAL A 229 -25.12 23.43 12.69
CA VAL A 229 -25.69 24.69 12.24
C VAL A 229 -27.17 24.71 12.59
N ASP A 230 -27.57 25.61 13.49
CA ASP A 230 -28.95 25.85 13.83
C ASP A 230 -29.49 27.04 13.00
N PHE A 231 -30.13 26.72 11.88
CA PHE A 231 -30.67 27.70 10.95
C PHE A 231 -31.82 28.51 11.53
N GLU A 232 -32.57 27.98 12.50
CA GLU A 232 -33.69 28.63 13.13
C GLU A 232 -33.21 29.72 14.09
N ASN A 233 -32.33 29.37 15.02
CA ASN A 233 -31.79 30.28 16.01
C ASN A 233 -30.58 31.10 15.52
N LYS A 234 -30.08 30.83 14.32
CA LYS A 234 -28.91 31.47 13.70
C LYS A 234 -27.66 31.36 14.56
N THR A 235 -27.36 30.13 15.05
CA THR A 235 -26.22 29.85 15.93
C THR A 235 -25.49 28.60 15.50
N LEU A 236 -24.22 28.51 15.91
CA LEU A 236 -23.45 27.27 15.82
C LEU A 236 -23.46 26.56 17.18
N VAL A 237 -24.07 25.38 17.25
CA VAL A 237 -24.21 24.62 18.49
C VAL A 237 -23.07 23.60 18.56
N LYS A 238 -22.14 23.80 19.50
CA LYS A 238 -20.95 22.92 19.64
C LYS A 238 -21.38 21.50 19.99
N THR A 239 -20.78 20.54 19.32
CA THR A 239 -20.93 19.12 19.64
C THR A 239 -19.96 18.69 20.73
N ALA A 240 -20.18 17.49 21.31
CA ALA A 240 -19.25 16.87 22.25
C ALA A 240 -18.05 16.15 21.56
N LEU A 241 -17.98 16.18 20.23
CA LEU A 241 -16.91 15.54 19.48
C LEU A 241 -15.55 16.19 19.76
N PRO A 242 -14.45 15.41 19.72
CA PRO A 242 -13.11 15.94 19.92
C PRO A 242 -12.73 16.97 18.85
N ALA A 243 -11.71 17.77 19.12
CA ALA A 243 -11.16 18.70 18.14
C ALA A 243 -10.60 17.92 16.92
N VAL A 244 -10.80 18.45 15.71
CA VAL A 244 -10.48 17.79 14.45
C VAL A 244 -9.61 18.66 13.54
N ARG A 245 -8.75 18.00 12.75
CA ARG A 245 -8.02 18.64 11.65
C ARG A 245 -8.85 18.65 10.37
N ASN A 246 -9.66 17.63 10.17
CA ASN A 246 -10.56 17.51 9.03
C ASN A 246 -11.78 16.67 9.43
N ALA A 247 -12.92 16.96 8.81
CA ALA A 247 -14.15 16.20 8.97
C ALA A 247 -14.98 16.24 7.69
N THR A 248 -15.66 15.14 7.40
CA THR A 248 -16.57 14.99 6.25
C THR A 248 -17.69 14.01 6.55
N SER A 249 -18.63 13.88 5.62
CA SER A 249 -19.74 12.93 5.71
C SER A 249 -20.12 12.41 4.32
N ASP A 250 -20.77 11.25 4.29
CA ASP A 250 -21.48 10.71 3.11
C ASP A 250 -23.00 10.97 3.15
N GLY A 251 -23.49 11.75 4.10
CA GLY A 251 -24.91 11.99 4.38
C GLY A 251 -25.47 11.10 5.50
N ARG A 252 -24.81 10.02 5.87
CA ARG A 252 -25.23 9.07 6.91
C ARG A 252 -24.22 8.89 8.03
N PHE A 253 -22.94 8.88 7.69
CA PHE A 253 -21.83 8.72 8.60
C PHE A 253 -20.90 9.91 8.53
N ILE A 254 -20.19 10.18 9.60
CA ILE A 254 -19.17 11.22 9.70
C ILE A 254 -17.81 10.52 9.84
N ALA A 255 -16.81 11.03 9.15
CA ALA A 255 -15.41 10.68 9.39
C ALA A 255 -14.62 11.91 9.80
N THR A 256 -13.76 11.75 10.79
CA THR A 256 -12.93 12.83 11.33
C THR A 256 -11.48 12.41 11.44
N ILE A 257 -10.58 13.39 11.33
CA ILE A 257 -9.17 13.25 11.70
C ILE A 257 -8.97 14.08 12.97
N PRO A 258 -8.86 13.49 14.16
CA PRO A 258 -8.67 14.23 15.41
C PRO A 258 -7.35 15.01 15.44
N VAL A 259 -7.31 16.08 16.21
CA VAL A 259 -6.07 16.79 16.51
C VAL A 259 -5.19 15.94 17.41
N GLY A 260 -3.95 15.74 17.03
CA GLY A 260 -2.96 14.97 17.80
C GLY A 260 -2.87 13.49 17.45
N ASP A 261 -3.88 12.93 16.76
CA ASP A 261 -3.90 11.54 16.34
C ASP A 261 -3.56 11.39 14.84
N ASN A 262 -2.92 10.28 14.47
CA ASN A 262 -2.82 9.81 13.09
C ASN A 262 -3.85 8.68 12.86
N ALA A 263 -5.09 9.02 13.10
CA ALA A 263 -6.23 8.10 13.02
C ALA A 263 -7.45 8.80 12.42
N ILE A 264 -8.35 7.99 11.91
CA ILE A 264 -9.68 8.38 11.47
C ILE A 264 -10.69 7.79 12.45
N ILE A 265 -11.60 8.61 12.97
CA ILE A 265 -12.70 8.16 13.80
C ILE A 265 -14.01 8.39 13.06
N THR A 266 -14.84 7.37 12.99
CA THR A 266 -16.15 7.45 12.35
C THR A 266 -17.28 7.52 13.38
N TYR A 267 -18.36 8.22 13.03
CA TYR A 267 -19.54 8.39 13.85
C TYR A 267 -20.80 8.16 13.04
N ASP A 268 -21.87 7.73 13.71
CA ASP A 268 -23.19 7.69 13.12
C ASP A 268 -23.85 9.09 13.14
N SER A 269 -25.07 9.21 12.59
CA SER A 269 -25.84 10.45 12.55
C SER A 269 -26.23 10.98 13.93
N ALA A 270 -26.20 10.14 14.97
CA ALA A 270 -26.45 10.53 16.35
C ALA A 270 -25.16 10.96 17.08
N LEU A 271 -24.04 11.04 16.37
CA LEU A 271 -22.69 11.36 16.87
C LEU A 271 -22.10 10.29 17.81
N ASN A 272 -22.61 9.06 17.76
CA ASN A 272 -22.01 7.95 18.47
C ASN A 272 -20.80 7.44 17.69
N GLU A 273 -19.69 7.23 18.38
CA GLU A 273 -18.49 6.65 17.78
C GLU A 273 -18.75 5.22 17.30
N LYS A 274 -18.27 4.90 16.09
CA LYS A 274 -18.41 3.59 15.46
C LYS A 274 -17.07 2.88 15.39
N GLU A 275 -16.14 3.37 14.61
CA GLU A 275 -14.88 2.71 14.30
C GLU A 275 -13.71 3.69 14.37
N THR A 276 -12.51 3.15 14.61
CA THR A 276 -11.24 3.87 14.50
C THR A 276 -10.34 3.15 13.53
N TYR A 277 -9.74 3.91 12.59
CA TYR A 277 -8.75 3.45 11.61
C TYR A 277 -7.49 4.28 11.74
N GLY A 278 -6.31 3.71 11.43
CA GLY A 278 -5.07 4.47 11.46
C GLY A 278 -3.89 3.70 12.07
N SER A 279 -2.90 4.42 12.59
CA SER A 279 -1.72 3.81 13.20
C SER A 279 -1.46 4.31 14.62
N LYS A 280 -1.75 5.58 14.89
CA LYS A 280 -1.41 6.27 16.13
C LYS A 280 -2.67 6.86 16.74
N SER A 281 -3.02 6.45 17.95
CA SER A 281 -4.17 7.00 18.65
C SER A 281 -4.10 6.80 20.17
N ALA A 282 -4.75 7.70 20.92
CA ALA A 282 -4.98 7.57 22.34
C ALA A 282 -6.13 6.60 22.68
N LYS A 283 -6.83 6.06 21.71
CA LYS A 283 -7.92 5.08 21.90
C LYS A 283 -7.43 3.80 22.54
N ASP A 284 -8.34 3.08 23.18
CA ASP A 284 -8.05 1.78 23.79
C ASP A 284 -7.66 0.75 22.71
N LYS A 285 -6.63 -0.03 23.01
CA LYS A 285 -5.99 -1.00 22.11
C LYS A 285 -5.23 -0.40 20.91
N TRP A 286 -5.12 0.93 20.85
CA TRP A 286 -4.23 1.66 19.96
C TRP A 286 -3.01 2.18 20.73
N PHE A 287 -1.92 2.49 20.05
CA PHE A 287 -0.69 2.93 20.66
C PHE A 287 -0.22 4.27 20.13
N ASP A 288 0.63 4.92 20.90
CA ASP A 288 1.46 6.04 20.49
C ASP A 288 2.87 5.85 21.08
N SER A 289 3.81 5.50 20.20
CA SER A 289 5.21 5.22 20.58
C SER A 289 5.34 4.16 21.70
N PRO A 290 4.84 2.92 21.49
CA PRO A 290 5.01 1.85 22.45
C PRO A 290 6.50 1.50 22.58
N GLU A 291 7.01 1.45 23.82
CA GLU A 291 8.44 1.23 24.07
C GLU A 291 8.78 -0.15 24.65
N LYS A 292 7.89 -0.72 25.45
CA LYS A 292 8.13 -2.02 26.07
C LYS A 292 6.90 -2.89 26.00
N VAL A 293 7.15 -4.18 25.88
CA VAL A 293 6.17 -5.24 26.02
C VAL A 293 6.59 -6.18 27.13
N PHE A 294 5.63 -6.74 27.80
CA PHE A 294 5.79 -7.71 28.89
C PHE A 294 4.81 -8.84 28.66
N SER A 295 5.22 -10.06 28.91
CA SER A 295 4.33 -11.21 28.80
C SER A 295 4.52 -12.15 30.00
N GLU A 296 3.44 -12.66 30.51
CA GLU A 296 3.43 -13.66 31.56
C GLU A 296 2.10 -14.42 31.57
N ASN A 297 2.13 -15.75 31.49
CA ASN A 297 0.96 -16.64 31.58
C ASN A 297 -0.15 -16.31 30.56
N GLY A 298 0.21 -16.03 29.30
CA GLY A 298 -0.75 -15.70 28.23
C GLY A 298 -1.29 -14.27 28.30
N ASN A 299 -0.86 -13.47 29.28
CA ASN A 299 -1.23 -12.06 29.39
C ASN A 299 -0.10 -11.18 28.85
N VAL A 300 -0.47 -10.13 28.13
CA VAL A 300 0.49 -9.20 27.54
C VAL A 300 0.22 -7.81 28.04
N ALA A 301 1.28 -7.09 28.42
CA ALA A 301 1.19 -5.69 28.77
C ALA A 301 2.11 -4.86 27.86
N VAL A 302 1.67 -3.68 27.45
CA VAL A 302 2.43 -2.78 26.58
C VAL A 302 2.53 -1.42 27.25
N TRP A 303 3.76 -0.93 27.44
CA TRP A 303 3.97 0.44 27.82
C TRP A 303 3.83 1.37 26.62
N ASP A 304 2.69 2.03 26.55
CA ASP A 304 2.29 3.00 25.56
C ASP A 304 2.74 4.40 26.03
N LYS A 305 4.00 4.71 25.74
CA LYS A 305 4.76 5.79 26.40
C LYS A 305 4.17 7.17 26.18
N ALA A 306 3.89 7.54 24.92
CA ALA A 306 3.40 8.88 24.64
C ALA A 306 1.97 9.10 25.17
N ASN A 307 1.16 8.03 25.25
CA ASN A 307 -0.14 8.06 25.92
C ASN A 307 -0.04 7.94 27.45
N ALA A 308 1.16 7.84 28.03
CA ALA A 308 1.42 7.75 29.47
C ALA A 308 0.61 6.65 30.16
N ARG A 309 0.57 5.45 29.59
CA ARG A 309 -0.22 4.32 30.11
C ARG A 309 0.46 2.98 29.87
N VAL A 310 0.05 2.00 30.65
CA VAL A 310 0.26 0.57 30.37
C VAL A 310 -1.07 -0.03 29.97
N GLN A 311 -1.11 -0.73 28.85
CA GLN A 311 -2.30 -1.44 28.36
C GLN A 311 -2.10 -2.94 28.59
N PHE A 312 -3.12 -3.61 29.14
CA PHE A 312 -3.12 -5.03 29.47
C PHE A 312 -4.09 -5.77 28.56
N PHE A 313 -3.61 -6.78 27.89
CA PHE A 313 -4.34 -7.70 27.03
C PHE A 313 -4.31 -9.07 27.69
N PHE A 314 -5.44 -9.53 28.15
CA PHE A 314 -5.54 -10.82 28.85
C PHE A 314 -5.90 -11.93 27.88
N GLY A 315 -5.42 -13.15 28.15
CA GLY A 315 -5.69 -14.32 27.31
C GLY A 315 -7.16 -14.70 27.16
N ASP A 316 -8.02 -14.25 28.09
CA ASP A 316 -9.49 -14.38 28.03
C ASP A 316 -10.17 -13.30 27.15
N GLY A 317 -9.40 -12.44 26.49
CA GLY A 317 -9.89 -11.33 25.66
C GLY A 317 -10.28 -10.07 26.44
N THR A 318 -10.17 -10.07 27.76
CA THR A 318 -10.40 -8.87 28.56
C THR A 318 -9.27 -7.85 28.39
N TYR A 319 -9.56 -6.59 28.71
CA TYR A 319 -8.65 -5.48 28.52
C TYR A 319 -8.70 -4.54 29.73
N LYS A 320 -7.53 -4.04 30.18
CA LYS A 320 -7.41 -3.00 31.19
C LYS A 320 -6.34 -1.99 30.78
N LYS A 321 -6.36 -0.83 31.40
CA LYS A 321 -5.30 0.18 31.24
C LYS A 321 -4.98 0.82 32.59
N LEU A 322 -3.70 1.12 32.78
CA LEU A 322 -3.17 1.82 33.95
C LEU A 322 -2.48 3.10 33.48
N SER A 323 -2.88 4.25 34.02
CA SER A 323 -2.15 5.50 33.76
C SER A 323 -0.83 5.52 34.54
N VAL A 324 0.25 5.91 33.86
CA VAL A 324 1.56 6.11 34.47
C VAL A 324 2.00 7.57 34.34
N SER A 325 3.06 7.97 35.00
CA SER A 325 3.58 9.34 34.87
C SER A 325 4.00 9.61 33.42
N LYS A 326 3.67 10.79 32.89
CA LYS A 326 4.19 11.27 31.59
C LYS A 326 5.71 11.39 31.57
N ASN A 327 6.32 11.53 32.74
CA ASN A 327 7.77 11.61 32.93
C ASN A 327 8.40 10.23 33.19
N ALA A 328 7.66 9.15 33.08
CA ALA A 328 8.20 7.81 33.25
C ALA A 328 9.34 7.55 32.26
N THR A 329 10.49 7.14 32.81
CA THR A 329 11.71 6.85 32.02
C THR A 329 11.94 5.35 31.85
N SER A 330 11.35 4.53 32.70
CA SER A 330 11.37 3.07 32.63
C SER A 330 10.17 2.47 33.32
N VAL A 331 9.66 1.37 32.78
CA VAL A 331 8.51 0.62 33.31
C VAL A 331 8.88 -0.86 33.40
N ALA A 332 8.32 -1.58 34.35
CA ALA A 332 8.35 -3.03 34.48
C ALA A 332 6.96 -3.53 34.89
N VAL A 333 6.55 -4.66 34.37
CA VAL A 333 5.24 -5.28 34.64
C VAL A 333 5.43 -6.76 34.89
N ASN A 334 4.70 -7.28 35.89
CA ASN A 334 4.45 -8.71 36.06
C ASN A 334 2.93 -8.93 36.27
N THR A 335 2.50 -10.13 36.57
CA THR A 335 1.07 -10.44 36.76
C THR A 335 0.42 -9.64 37.89
N THR A 336 1.16 -9.32 38.96
CA THR A 336 0.61 -8.72 40.19
C THR A 336 0.87 -7.21 40.31
N HIS A 337 1.97 -6.71 39.73
CA HIS A 337 2.41 -5.34 39.91
C HIS A 337 2.93 -4.71 38.63
N THR A 338 2.78 -3.40 38.57
CA THR A 338 3.46 -2.51 37.63
C THR A 338 4.38 -1.58 38.40
N ALA A 339 5.64 -1.49 38.01
CA ALA A 339 6.54 -0.51 38.57
C ALA A 339 7.04 0.45 37.51
N TYR A 340 7.17 1.73 37.83
CA TYR A 340 7.75 2.72 36.94
C TYR A 340 8.58 3.76 37.71
N THR A 341 9.44 4.47 37.02
CA THR A 341 10.30 5.49 37.57
C THR A 341 10.34 6.73 36.68
N ASP A 342 10.49 7.90 37.33
CA ASP A 342 10.81 9.18 36.67
C ASP A 342 12.31 9.51 36.71
N GLY A 343 13.14 8.55 37.16
CA GLY A 343 14.58 8.68 37.37
C GLY A 343 14.96 9.01 38.79
N LYS A 344 14.07 9.52 39.63
CA LYS A 344 14.32 9.91 41.06
C LYS A 344 13.44 9.19 42.05
N LYS A 345 12.28 8.77 41.60
CA LYS A 345 11.29 8.07 42.42
C LYS A 345 10.92 6.77 41.72
N VAL A 346 10.55 5.79 42.54
CA VAL A 346 10.03 4.51 42.04
C VAL A 346 8.60 4.37 42.52
N TYR A 347 7.72 4.11 41.63
CA TYR A 347 6.30 3.90 41.86
C TYR A 347 5.98 2.43 41.65
N VAL A 348 5.26 1.83 42.59
CA VAL A 348 4.79 0.43 42.51
C VAL A 348 3.28 0.44 42.61
N VAL A 349 2.62 -0.13 41.63
CA VAL A 349 1.16 -0.20 41.50
C VAL A 349 0.73 -1.64 41.57
N ASN A 350 -0.24 -1.97 42.38
CA ASN A 350 -0.89 -3.28 42.34
C ASN A 350 -1.86 -3.35 41.15
N ASN A 351 -1.72 -4.33 40.28
CA ASN A 351 -2.51 -4.46 39.03
C ASN A 351 -3.98 -4.84 39.29
N ALA A 352 -4.33 -5.34 40.47
CA ALA A 352 -5.69 -5.76 40.81
C ALA A 352 -6.60 -4.56 41.11
N ASP A 353 -6.12 -3.64 41.96
CA ASP A 353 -6.90 -2.52 42.48
C ASP A 353 -6.30 -1.13 42.14
N PHE A 354 -5.17 -1.13 41.42
CA PHE A 354 -4.41 0.07 41.03
C PHE A 354 -3.95 0.95 42.23
N SER A 355 -3.85 0.35 43.42
CA SER A 355 -3.26 1.04 44.54
C SER A 355 -1.80 1.36 44.31
N LEU A 356 -1.45 2.65 44.50
CA LEU A 356 -0.12 3.20 44.19
C LEU A 356 0.69 3.34 45.49
N ARG A 357 1.94 2.95 45.38
CA ARG A 357 2.95 3.17 46.40
C ARG A 357 4.19 3.83 45.81
N GLU A 358 4.75 4.80 46.54
CA GLU A 358 5.98 5.47 46.18
C GLU A 358 7.13 4.95 47.08
N ILE A 359 8.26 4.64 46.44
CA ILE A 359 9.52 4.34 47.13
C ILE A 359 10.50 5.46 46.79
N ASN A 360 10.84 6.28 47.79
CA ASN A 360 11.82 7.33 47.61
C ASN A 360 13.22 6.73 47.46
N THR A 361 14.03 7.29 46.59
CA THR A 361 15.41 6.87 46.40
C THR A 361 16.31 8.07 46.12
N ASP A 362 17.56 8.02 46.61
CA ASP A 362 18.64 8.96 46.27
C ASP A 362 19.38 8.56 44.97
N LYS A 363 18.94 7.51 44.32
CA LYS A 363 19.56 6.94 43.12
C LYS A 363 19.07 7.62 41.83
N ASN A 364 19.97 7.65 40.86
CA ASN A 364 19.62 8.06 39.49
C ASN A 364 19.20 6.82 38.69
N VAL A 365 17.90 6.50 38.77
CA VAL A 365 17.35 5.26 38.24
C VAL A 365 17.35 5.28 36.72
N GLY A 366 18.09 4.36 36.13
CA GLY A 366 18.19 4.21 34.64
C GLY A 366 17.31 3.13 34.06
N ALA A 367 17.09 2.06 34.81
CA ALA A 367 16.25 0.95 34.40
C ALA A 367 15.61 0.30 35.63
N ILE A 368 14.44 -0.33 35.44
CA ILE A 368 13.66 -0.97 36.50
C ILE A 368 13.21 -2.36 36.06
N SER A 369 13.11 -3.29 36.98
CA SER A 369 12.54 -4.63 36.78
C SER A 369 11.78 -5.09 38.02
N LEU A 370 10.88 -6.03 37.83
CA LEU A 370 10.09 -6.66 38.89
C LEU A 370 10.37 -8.16 38.95
N THR A 371 10.44 -8.69 40.16
CA THR A 371 10.19 -10.10 40.44
C THR A 371 8.85 -10.21 41.19
N ASN A 372 8.46 -11.42 41.58
CA ASN A 372 7.24 -11.62 42.37
C ASN A 372 7.31 -10.97 43.76
N ASP A 373 8.50 -10.76 44.28
CA ASP A 373 8.71 -10.31 45.67
C ASP A 373 9.45 -8.96 45.77
N ALA A 374 10.10 -8.49 44.72
CA ALA A 374 10.99 -7.36 44.76
C ALA A 374 10.98 -6.49 43.48
N VAL A 375 11.36 -5.24 43.70
CA VAL A 375 11.73 -4.31 42.64
C VAL A 375 13.26 -4.23 42.55
N ALA A 376 13.82 -4.34 41.37
CA ALA A 376 15.22 -4.11 41.07
C ALA A 376 15.38 -2.83 40.24
N ILE A 377 16.40 -2.00 40.60
CA ILE A 377 16.73 -0.78 39.86
C ILE A 377 18.22 -0.77 39.50
N TYR A 378 18.55 -0.16 38.37
CA TYR A 378 19.93 0.18 38.01
C TYR A 378 20.19 1.67 38.25
N ASP A 379 21.19 1.99 39.08
CA ASP A 379 21.63 3.37 39.32
C ASP A 379 22.76 3.73 38.34
N LYS A 380 22.52 4.75 37.52
CA LYS A 380 23.48 5.27 36.54
C LYS A 380 24.75 5.86 37.18
N ASN A 381 24.64 6.42 38.39
CA ASN A 381 25.76 7.08 39.04
C ASN A 381 26.74 6.07 39.63
N SER A 382 26.24 5.14 40.43
CA SER A 382 27.09 4.12 41.05
C SER A 382 27.37 2.91 40.15
N LYS A 383 26.70 2.79 39.01
CA LYS A 383 26.76 1.62 38.10
C LYS A 383 26.43 0.33 38.86
N ALA A 384 25.44 0.37 39.67
CA ALA A 384 25.06 -0.71 40.55
C ALA A 384 23.57 -1.03 40.49
N ILE A 385 23.25 -2.26 40.84
CA ILE A 385 21.90 -2.77 40.95
C ILE A 385 21.51 -2.69 42.44
N TYR A 386 20.35 -2.17 42.70
CA TYR A 386 19.74 -2.13 44.03
C TYR A 386 18.39 -2.86 43.99
N THR A 387 18.02 -3.48 45.11
CA THR A 387 16.74 -4.17 45.26
C THR A 387 15.99 -3.67 46.50
N ALA A 388 14.67 -3.65 46.38
CA ALA A 388 13.76 -3.42 47.49
C ALA A 388 12.63 -4.45 47.44
N GLY A 389 12.18 -4.97 48.57
CA GLY A 389 10.95 -5.79 48.57
C GLY A 389 9.73 -4.98 48.13
N LEU A 390 8.74 -5.64 47.53
CA LEU A 390 7.51 -4.96 47.10
C LEU A 390 6.79 -4.22 48.24
N SER A 391 6.94 -4.66 49.48
CA SER A 391 6.47 -3.97 50.65
C SER A 391 7.56 -3.14 51.39
N GLY A 392 8.82 -3.15 50.91
CA GLY A 392 9.96 -2.44 51.49
C GLY A 392 9.97 -0.96 51.12
N ASN A 393 10.54 -0.08 51.97
CA ASN A 393 10.60 1.37 51.77
C ASN A 393 11.96 1.85 51.28
N GLU A 394 12.99 0.98 51.23
CA GLU A 394 14.36 1.35 50.97
C GLU A 394 15.03 0.36 50.00
N PHE A 395 15.91 0.89 49.19
CA PHE A 395 16.73 0.12 48.28
C PHE A 395 18.06 -0.25 48.90
N SER A 396 18.40 -1.54 48.85
CA SER A 396 19.71 -2.09 49.30
C SER A 396 20.58 -2.42 48.10
N LEU A 397 21.90 -2.21 48.22
CA LEU A 397 22.86 -2.61 47.21
C LEU A 397 22.78 -4.12 47.00
N PHE A 398 22.56 -4.52 45.73
CA PHE A 398 22.53 -5.94 45.36
C PHE A 398 23.85 -6.38 44.76
N ALA A 399 24.31 -5.68 43.71
CA ALA A 399 25.57 -5.95 43.01
C ALA A 399 26.03 -4.75 42.19
N TYR A 400 27.32 -4.70 41.85
CA TYR A 400 27.82 -3.80 40.84
C TYR A 400 27.60 -4.36 39.46
N SER A 401 27.45 -3.50 38.47
CA SER A 401 27.21 -3.88 37.07
C SER A 401 28.04 -3.00 36.14
N ARG A 402 27.85 -3.20 34.81
CA ARG A 402 28.54 -2.41 33.80
C ARG A 402 27.98 -1.00 33.67
N ALA A 403 28.75 -0.09 33.14
CA ALA A 403 28.25 1.21 32.71
C ALA A 403 27.40 1.08 31.44
N GLY A 404 26.42 1.98 31.28
CA GLY A 404 25.62 2.06 30.07
C GLY A 404 24.52 1.00 29.96
N VAL A 405 24.06 0.47 31.09
CA VAL A 405 22.90 -0.42 31.12
C VAL A 405 21.66 0.33 30.64
N THR A 406 21.03 -0.20 29.63
CA THR A 406 19.79 0.32 29.02
C THR A 406 18.56 -0.43 29.50
N GLU A 407 18.71 -1.70 29.85
CA GLU A 407 17.61 -2.57 30.26
C GLU A 407 18.06 -3.57 31.32
N ILE A 408 17.16 -3.92 32.23
CA ILE A 408 17.38 -4.99 33.22
C ILE A 408 16.15 -5.88 33.31
N LYS A 409 16.37 -7.16 33.59
CA LYS A 409 15.34 -8.15 33.91
C LYS A 409 15.79 -8.96 35.13
N ALA A 410 15.01 -8.92 36.16
CA ALA A 410 15.27 -9.73 37.38
C ALA A 410 14.37 -10.98 37.34
N ILE A 411 14.94 -12.12 37.66
CA ILE A 411 14.24 -13.41 37.75
C ILE A 411 14.56 -14.07 39.12
N GLY A 412 13.65 -14.86 39.62
CA GLY A 412 13.74 -15.49 40.95
C GLY A 412 13.12 -14.66 42.05
N GLY A 413 13.22 -15.10 43.30
CA GLY A 413 12.62 -14.49 44.48
C GLY A 413 13.55 -13.47 45.17
N ASN A 414 13.75 -13.62 46.48
CA ASN A 414 14.51 -12.70 47.36
C ASN A 414 16.02 -12.60 47.00
N ASN A 415 16.60 -13.55 46.30
CA ASN A 415 17.95 -13.48 45.76
C ASN A 415 17.90 -13.63 44.24
N PRO A 416 17.48 -12.59 43.51
CA PRO A 416 17.28 -12.69 42.06
C PRO A 416 18.61 -12.87 41.32
N THR A 417 18.52 -13.42 40.11
CA THR A 417 19.52 -13.16 39.08
C THR A 417 19.03 -11.96 38.29
N VAL A 418 19.87 -10.94 38.17
CA VAL A 418 19.51 -9.74 37.39
C VAL A 418 20.27 -9.74 36.07
N TYR A 419 19.56 -9.86 34.99
CA TYR A 419 20.13 -9.73 33.64
C TYR A 419 20.19 -8.25 33.28
N THR A 420 21.28 -7.86 32.65
CA THR A 420 21.50 -6.46 32.22
C THR A 420 21.96 -6.43 30.78
N LEU A 421 21.44 -5.52 29.98
CA LEU A 421 21.91 -5.21 28.64
C LEU A 421 22.66 -3.88 28.63
N ALA A 422 23.93 -3.92 28.23
CA ALA A 422 24.79 -2.74 28.19
C ALA A 422 25.71 -2.80 26.96
N ASN A 423 25.58 -1.85 26.05
CA ASN A 423 26.45 -1.73 24.87
C ASN A 423 26.61 -3.05 24.08
N GLY A 424 25.51 -3.79 23.87
CA GLY A 424 25.52 -5.07 23.19
C GLY A 424 26.12 -6.22 23.99
N ILE A 425 26.24 -6.10 25.28
CA ILE A 425 26.66 -7.16 26.21
C ILE A 425 25.48 -7.50 27.11
N LEU A 426 25.04 -8.76 27.03
CA LEU A 426 24.08 -9.32 27.99
C LEU A 426 24.87 -9.95 29.15
N SER A 427 24.56 -9.58 30.37
CA SER A 427 25.16 -10.13 31.58
C SER A 427 24.10 -10.68 32.52
N ALA A 428 24.38 -11.81 33.18
CA ALA A 428 23.61 -12.36 34.29
C ALA A 428 24.38 -12.12 35.59
N VAL A 429 23.87 -11.21 36.42
CA VAL A 429 24.52 -10.71 37.61
C VAL A 429 23.81 -11.30 38.84
N THR A 430 24.58 -11.91 39.72
CA THR A 430 24.15 -12.32 41.05
C THR A 430 24.98 -11.56 42.12
N LYS A 431 24.74 -11.79 43.37
CA LYS A 431 25.57 -11.18 44.44
C LYS A 431 27.04 -11.59 44.37
N THR A 432 27.34 -12.74 43.73
CA THR A 432 28.68 -13.36 43.78
C THR A 432 29.28 -13.63 42.39
N THR A 433 28.50 -13.59 41.34
CA THR A 433 28.93 -13.94 39.99
C THR A 433 28.36 -12.97 38.93
N ASP A 434 29.14 -12.77 37.87
CA ASP A 434 28.74 -12.03 36.65
C ASP A 434 29.16 -12.86 35.46
N PHE A 435 28.19 -13.39 34.72
CA PHE A 435 28.40 -14.08 33.44
C PHE A 435 27.94 -13.17 32.31
N SER A 436 28.68 -13.09 31.23
CA SER A 436 28.33 -12.22 30.14
C SER A 436 28.60 -12.83 28.76
N VAL A 437 27.82 -12.40 27.79
CA VAL A 437 27.98 -12.72 26.39
C VAL A 437 27.80 -11.46 25.51
N SER A 438 28.59 -11.37 24.44
CA SER A 438 28.45 -10.29 23.47
C SER A 438 27.33 -10.62 22.49
N VAL A 439 26.37 -9.70 22.36
CA VAL A 439 25.27 -9.80 21.39
C VAL A 439 25.25 -8.49 20.58
N LYS A 440 25.94 -8.51 19.46
CA LYS A 440 26.11 -7.32 18.60
C LYS A 440 24.76 -6.74 18.21
N ASN A 441 24.65 -5.40 18.33
CA ASN A 441 23.46 -4.63 17.96
C ASN A 441 22.19 -5.04 18.71
N ALA A 442 22.31 -5.57 19.92
CA ALA A 442 21.16 -5.87 20.77
C ALA A 442 20.35 -4.61 21.09
N ILE A 443 19.04 -4.71 20.96
CA ILE A 443 18.06 -3.63 21.17
C ILE A 443 17.34 -3.82 22.51
N SER A 444 16.81 -5.01 22.74
CA SER A 444 16.05 -5.40 23.91
C SER A 444 16.18 -6.89 24.17
N PHE A 445 15.84 -7.34 25.37
CA PHE A 445 15.86 -8.74 25.73
C PHE A 445 14.78 -9.07 26.76
N ASP A 446 14.43 -10.34 26.82
CA ASP A 446 13.68 -10.91 27.94
C ASP A 446 14.26 -12.25 28.34
N VAL A 447 13.95 -12.70 29.56
CA VAL A 447 14.55 -13.87 30.18
C VAL A 447 13.48 -14.74 30.80
N ASP A 448 13.54 -16.02 30.54
CA ASP A 448 12.68 -17.03 31.17
C ASP A 448 13.08 -17.36 32.62
N ASN A 449 12.21 -18.10 33.31
CA ASN A 449 12.45 -18.49 34.69
C ASN A 449 13.64 -19.49 34.84
N THR A 450 14.12 -20.08 33.75
CA THR A 450 15.29 -20.99 33.74
C THR A 450 16.59 -20.23 33.51
N GLY A 451 16.51 -18.96 33.10
CA GLY A 451 17.64 -18.09 32.82
C GLY A 451 18.08 -18.09 31.37
N ASN A 452 17.33 -18.70 30.47
CA ASN A 452 17.56 -18.53 29.03
C ASN A 452 16.96 -17.18 28.58
N ALA A 453 17.65 -16.49 27.71
CA ALA A 453 17.22 -15.21 27.20
C ALA A 453 16.89 -15.24 25.72
N VAL A 454 15.93 -14.41 25.29
CA VAL A 454 15.75 -13.99 23.90
C VAL A 454 16.20 -12.55 23.78
N VAL A 455 17.05 -12.27 22.80
CA VAL A 455 17.60 -10.94 22.53
C VAL A 455 17.15 -10.50 21.14
N LEU A 456 16.42 -9.40 21.09
CA LEU A 456 16.13 -8.70 19.85
C LEU A 456 17.35 -7.92 19.40
N SER A 457 17.79 -8.12 18.17
CA SER A 457 18.93 -7.44 17.58
C SER A 457 18.60 -6.99 16.15
N LYS A 458 19.48 -6.18 15.57
CA LYS A 458 19.40 -5.81 14.16
C LYS A 458 20.74 -6.10 13.49
N ASP A 459 20.73 -6.90 12.44
CA ASP A 459 21.90 -7.16 11.61
C ASP A 459 21.66 -6.76 10.15
N ASP A 460 22.52 -7.16 9.23
CA ASP A 460 22.43 -6.81 7.82
C ASP A 460 21.20 -7.44 7.13
N ARG A 461 20.60 -8.46 7.72
CA ARG A 461 19.37 -9.14 7.26
C ARG A 461 18.09 -8.45 7.78
N GLY A 462 18.20 -7.50 8.71
CA GLY A 462 17.08 -6.87 9.37
C GLY A 462 17.00 -7.19 10.87
N PHE A 463 15.80 -7.30 11.39
CA PHE A 463 15.58 -7.66 12.80
C PHE A 463 15.70 -9.18 12.98
N VAL A 464 16.42 -9.57 14.02
CA VAL A 464 16.67 -10.97 14.38
C VAL A 464 16.41 -11.23 15.85
N LEU A 465 15.91 -12.41 16.18
CA LEU A 465 15.85 -12.91 17.55
C LEU A 465 17.04 -13.87 17.77
N LYS A 466 17.76 -13.65 18.85
CA LYS A 466 18.86 -14.53 19.28
C LYS A 466 18.52 -15.17 20.62
N THR A 467 18.61 -16.50 20.70
CA THR A 467 18.53 -17.15 21.99
C THR A 467 19.90 -17.20 22.66
N VAL A 468 19.91 -16.94 23.95
CA VAL A 468 21.08 -17.06 24.80
C VAL A 468 20.78 -18.09 25.86
N ALA A 469 21.45 -19.21 25.77
CA ALA A 469 21.36 -20.29 26.75
C ALA A 469 22.22 -19.96 27.97
N ARG A 470 21.71 -20.28 29.17
CA ARG A 470 22.48 -20.26 30.42
C ARG A 470 22.99 -21.66 30.71
N THR A 471 24.28 -21.80 30.71
CA THR A 471 24.94 -23.01 31.20
C THR A 471 25.41 -22.84 32.65
N ALA A 472 26.00 -23.90 33.24
CA ALA A 472 26.48 -23.86 34.64
C ALA A 472 27.57 -22.79 34.91
N GLY A 473 28.21 -22.25 33.86
CA GLY A 473 29.30 -21.29 34.05
C GLY A 473 29.40 -20.19 32.98
N ALA A 474 28.40 -20.08 32.06
CA ALA A 474 28.48 -19.15 30.96
C ALA A 474 27.07 -18.76 30.44
N LEU A 475 27.06 -17.67 29.66
CA LEU A 475 25.99 -17.37 28.73
C LEU A 475 26.50 -17.56 27.30
N GLU A 476 25.74 -18.24 26.47
CA GLU A 476 26.12 -18.52 25.08
C GLU A 476 24.98 -18.23 24.12
N VAL A 477 25.27 -17.58 22.97
CA VAL A 477 24.29 -17.42 21.90
C VAL A 477 24.10 -18.80 21.25
N ALA A 478 22.90 -19.33 21.42
CA ALA A 478 22.58 -20.68 20.94
C ALA A 478 22.05 -20.67 19.51
N LYS A 479 21.19 -19.70 19.17
CA LYS A 479 20.53 -19.59 17.84
C LYS A 479 20.27 -18.15 17.44
N THR A 480 20.05 -17.95 16.15
CA THR A 480 19.64 -16.68 15.57
C THR A 480 18.54 -16.94 14.54
N ALA A 481 17.39 -16.30 14.69
CA ALA A 481 16.29 -16.37 13.76
C ALA A 481 15.97 -14.98 13.19
N THR A 482 15.76 -14.89 11.89
CA THR A 482 15.35 -13.67 11.23
C THR A 482 13.83 -13.49 11.35
N LEU A 483 13.38 -12.27 11.68
CA LEU A 483 11.97 -11.93 11.75
C LEU A 483 11.44 -11.57 10.36
N HIS A 484 10.36 -12.20 9.95
CA HIS A 484 9.65 -11.91 8.71
C HIS A 484 8.15 -11.98 8.92
N GLY A 485 7.37 -11.42 7.99
CA GLY A 485 5.91 -11.42 8.01
C GLY A 485 5.36 -10.51 6.93
N ASP A 486 4.06 -10.57 6.70
CA ASP A 486 3.38 -9.76 5.68
C ASP A 486 3.30 -8.26 6.01
N PHE A 487 3.64 -7.90 7.24
CA PHE A 487 3.59 -6.53 7.73
C PHE A 487 5.01 -5.95 7.82
N GLU A 488 5.25 -4.82 7.16
CA GLU A 488 6.56 -4.15 7.21
C GLU A 488 6.85 -3.61 8.61
N ILE A 489 7.91 -4.08 9.26
CA ILE A 489 8.41 -3.56 10.53
C ILE A 489 9.50 -2.51 10.26
N LEU A 490 9.44 -1.38 10.96
CA LEU A 490 10.40 -0.28 10.80
C LEU A 490 11.35 -0.14 11.98
N SER A 491 10.84 -0.24 13.21
CA SER A 491 11.61 -0.04 14.43
C SER A 491 11.05 -0.87 15.57
N LEU A 492 11.53 -2.10 15.67
CA LEU A 492 11.27 -2.93 16.85
C LEU A 492 12.07 -2.40 18.04
N PHE A 493 11.40 -2.24 19.17
CA PHE A 493 11.98 -1.60 20.37
C PHE A 493 11.95 -2.48 21.61
N GLY A 494 10.98 -3.35 21.78
CA GLY A 494 10.82 -4.22 22.92
C GLY A 494 10.52 -5.66 22.53
N VAL A 495 10.98 -6.60 23.34
CA VAL A 495 10.70 -8.03 23.24
C VAL A 495 10.26 -8.59 24.59
N ALA A 496 9.30 -9.50 24.59
CA ALA A 496 8.89 -10.30 25.74
C ALA A 496 8.63 -11.74 25.35
N ILE A 497 8.97 -12.68 26.21
CA ILE A 497 8.74 -14.11 26.05
C ILE A 497 7.59 -14.54 26.92
N ASP A 498 6.63 -15.27 26.39
CA ASP A 498 5.64 -15.99 27.19
C ASP A 498 5.95 -17.47 27.24
N LEU A 499 6.39 -17.92 28.37
CA LEU A 499 6.78 -19.31 28.57
C LEU A 499 5.64 -20.28 28.84
N SER A 500 4.44 -19.77 29.13
CA SER A 500 3.26 -20.61 29.36
C SER A 500 2.69 -21.17 28.04
N SER A 501 3.07 -20.61 26.91
CA SER A 501 2.50 -20.87 25.59
C SER A 501 3.54 -21.33 24.55
N ASN A 502 4.31 -22.36 24.82
CA ASN A 502 5.20 -22.97 23.81
C ASN A 502 6.17 -22.02 23.06
N GLY A 503 6.61 -20.94 23.69
CA GLY A 503 7.60 -20.05 23.11
C GLY A 503 7.03 -18.86 22.36
N ASP A 504 5.86 -18.38 22.71
CA ASP A 504 5.31 -17.11 22.19
C ASP A 504 6.24 -15.95 22.54
N VAL A 505 6.56 -15.14 21.55
CA VAL A 505 7.38 -13.94 21.66
C VAL A 505 6.56 -12.75 21.19
N TYR A 506 6.50 -11.73 22.01
CA TYR A 506 5.80 -10.49 21.70
C TYR A 506 6.81 -9.38 21.42
N LEU A 507 6.48 -8.54 20.45
CA LEU A 507 7.32 -7.46 19.95
C LEU A 507 6.48 -6.18 19.84
N VAL A 508 7.10 -5.02 20.02
CA VAL A 508 6.49 -3.74 19.71
C VAL A 508 7.31 -2.97 18.69
N ASP A 509 6.62 -2.45 17.66
CA ASP A 509 7.18 -1.48 16.73
C ASP A 509 6.71 -0.08 17.13
N ASN A 510 7.64 0.78 17.54
CA ASN A 510 7.31 2.11 18.04
C ASN A 510 7.10 3.17 16.96
N VAL A 511 7.45 2.88 15.71
CA VAL A 511 7.17 3.73 14.55
C VAL A 511 5.81 3.37 13.95
N LYS A 512 5.57 2.09 13.74
CA LYS A 512 4.28 1.57 13.25
C LYS A 512 3.19 1.54 14.32
N ASN A 513 3.54 1.68 15.60
CA ASN A 513 2.60 1.66 16.73
C ASN A 513 1.79 0.36 16.82
N VAL A 514 2.45 -0.77 16.70
CA VAL A 514 1.79 -2.09 16.69
C VAL A 514 2.41 -3.03 17.73
N LEU A 515 1.57 -3.92 18.22
CA LEU A 515 1.95 -5.10 19.00
C LEU A 515 1.94 -6.31 18.07
N LEU A 516 3.06 -7.00 18.01
CA LEU A 516 3.29 -8.15 17.17
C LEU A 516 3.49 -9.40 18.04
N LYS A 517 3.15 -10.56 17.48
CA LYS A 517 3.41 -11.87 18.08
C LYS A 517 4.13 -12.75 17.07
N THR A 518 5.12 -13.48 17.55
CA THR A 518 5.72 -14.59 16.82
C THR A 518 5.88 -15.79 17.75
N THR A 519 6.10 -16.96 17.21
CA THR A 519 6.41 -18.15 17.99
C THR A 519 7.83 -18.59 17.69
N TYR A 520 8.62 -18.84 18.72
CA TYR A 520 10.01 -19.25 18.60
C TYR A 520 10.24 -20.63 19.22
N SER A 521 10.83 -21.54 18.48
CA SER A 521 11.24 -22.84 19.00
C SER A 521 12.72 -22.82 19.42
N PHE A 522 12.98 -23.24 20.66
CA PHE A 522 14.35 -23.38 21.18
C PHE A 522 15.06 -24.69 20.77
N ASP A 523 14.36 -25.57 20.05
CA ASP A 523 14.89 -26.89 19.66
C ASP A 523 15.84 -26.81 18.47
N ASN A 524 17.05 -27.35 18.67
CA ASN A 524 18.09 -27.44 17.64
C ASN A 524 17.87 -28.66 16.73
N LYS A 525 17.27 -28.44 15.55
CA LYS A 525 17.43 -29.37 14.44
C LYS A 525 17.69 -28.58 13.16
N ASP A 526 18.99 -28.47 12.85
CA ASP A 526 19.43 -28.17 11.49
C ASP A 526 18.99 -29.33 10.61
N THR A 527 17.99 -29.16 9.78
CA THR A 527 17.73 -30.10 8.69
C THR A 527 18.17 -29.44 7.40
N ALA A 528 19.27 -29.97 6.87
CA ALA A 528 19.65 -29.70 5.48
C ALA A 528 18.50 -30.12 4.57
N TYR A 529 18.30 -29.39 3.48
CA TYR A 529 17.35 -29.79 2.44
C TYR A 529 17.91 -31.04 1.75
N ASP A 530 17.40 -32.22 2.12
CA ASP A 530 17.89 -33.52 1.68
C ASP A 530 17.20 -34.07 0.41
N LYS A 531 16.32 -33.28 -0.24
CA LYS A 531 15.69 -33.74 -1.48
C LYS A 531 16.61 -33.51 -2.66
N PRO A 532 17.02 -34.59 -3.37
CA PRO A 532 17.72 -34.43 -4.63
C PRO A 532 16.75 -33.72 -5.62
N CYS A 533 17.17 -32.56 -6.12
CA CYS A 533 16.44 -31.82 -7.12
C CYS A 533 16.99 -32.14 -8.51
N ASN A 534 16.12 -32.66 -9.38
CA ASN A 534 16.46 -32.84 -10.79
C ASN A 534 16.00 -31.60 -11.54
N PRO A 535 16.89 -30.80 -12.16
CA PRO A 535 16.51 -29.61 -12.90
C PRO A 535 15.46 -29.85 -14.01
N ASP A 536 15.46 -31.06 -14.59
CA ASP A 536 14.59 -31.41 -15.69
C ASP A 536 13.15 -31.77 -15.24
N GLU A 537 12.90 -31.93 -13.95
CA GLU A 537 11.60 -32.18 -13.34
C GLU A 537 10.86 -30.90 -12.92
N ILE A 538 11.53 -29.76 -13.01
CA ILE A 538 10.98 -28.48 -12.57
C ILE A 538 10.22 -27.86 -13.72
N SER A 539 8.90 -27.78 -13.60
CA SER A 539 8.03 -27.17 -14.58
C SER A 539 7.34 -25.92 -14.05
N SER A 540 6.97 -25.02 -14.96
CA SER A 540 6.25 -23.79 -14.64
C SER A 540 4.88 -24.00 -14.01
N GLU A 541 4.34 -25.22 -14.05
CA GLU A 541 3.06 -25.57 -13.46
C GLU A 541 3.17 -25.98 -11.99
N THR A 542 4.33 -26.49 -11.59
CA THR A 542 4.54 -27.10 -10.29
C THR A 542 5.27 -26.23 -9.28
N VAL A 543 5.93 -25.15 -9.72
CA VAL A 543 6.73 -24.28 -8.86
C VAL A 543 6.36 -22.81 -9.04
N SER A 544 6.65 -22.00 -8.03
CA SER A 544 6.59 -20.55 -8.08
C SER A 544 7.89 -19.97 -8.62
N TYR A 545 7.88 -18.70 -9.00
CA TYR A 545 9.04 -18.01 -9.53
C TYR A 545 9.21 -16.64 -8.89
N ALA A 546 10.43 -16.15 -8.84
CA ALA A 546 10.74 -14.81 -8.40
C ALA A 546 11.81 -14.16 -9.28
N TYR A 547 11.73 -12.82 -9.39
CA TYR A 547 12.85 -12.01 -9.89
C TYR A 547 13.87 -11.80 -8.78
N SER A 548 15.14 -11.92 -9.12
CA SER A 548 16.23 -11.50 -8.24
C SER A 548 16.32 -9.98 -8.16
N LYS A 549 16.61 -9.46 -6.99
CA LYS A 549 17.01 -8.05 -6.78
C LYS A 549 18.52 -7.83 -6.87
N GLY A 550 19.25 -8.84 -7.37
CA GLY A 550 20.71 -8.94 -7.33
C GLY A 550 21.13 -9.68 -6.07
N THR A 551 21.17 -11.01 -6.12
CA THR A 551 21.40 -11.83 -4.92
C THR A 551 22.47 -12.87 -5.10
N LEU A 552 22.99 -13.32 -3.97
CA LEU A 552 23.83 -14.51 -3.86
C LEU A 552 22.96 -15.71 -3.52
N VAL A 553 23.26 -16.83 -4.14
CA VAL A 553 22.65 -18.12 -3.82
C VAL A 553 23.69 -18.96 -3.09
N TYR A 554 23.36 -19.39 -1.89
CA TYR A 554 24.24 -20.11 -0.97
C TYR A 554 24.00 -21.61 -1.05
N SER A 555 25.04 -22.42 -0.94
CA SER A 555 24.93 -23.89 -0.97
C SER A 555 24.21 -24.43 0.28
N SER A 556 24.23 -23.70 1.38
CA SER A 556 23.64 -24.09 2.66
C SER A 556 22.93 -22.93 3.31
N ILE A 557 21.81 -23.20 3.98
CA ILE A 557 21.05 -22.22 4.74
C ILE A 557 21.85 -21.59 5.90
N ASN A 558 22.87 -22.31 6.37
CA ASN A 558 23.66 -21.92 7.55
C ASN A 558 25.07 -21.43 7.20
N ASN A 559 25.46 -21.45 5.92
CA ASN A 559 26.79 -21.06 5.50
C ASN A 559 26.73 -20.03 4.36
N PHE A 560 26.79 -18.76 4.71
CA PHE A 560 26.80 -17.64 3.77
C PHE A 560 28.18 -17.36 3.14
N LEU A 561 29.17 -18.20 3.40
CA LEU A 561 30.49 -18.11 2.76
C LEU A 561 30.58 -19.02 1.54
N ASP A 562 29.72 -20.02 1.45
CA ASP A 562 29.69 -20.98 0.34
C ASP A 562 28.64 -20.57 -0.69
N ILE A 563 29.06 -19.81 -1.69
CA ILE A 563 28.21 -19.26 -2.75
C ILE A 563 28.12 -20.27 -3.88
N SER A 564 26.90 -20.79 -4.12
CA SER A 564 26.57 -21.68 -5.23
C SER A 564 26.46 -20.94 -6.56
N ASP A 565 25.82 -19.74 -6.54
CA ASP A 565 25.62 -18.92 -7.74
C ASP A 565 25.45 -17.44 -7.38
N VAL A 566 25.59 -16.58 -8.39
CA VAL A 566 25.31 -15.13 -8.32
C VAL A 566 24.23 -14.82 -9.32
N VAL A 567 23.06 -14.36 -8.86
CA VAL A 567 21.92 -14.09 -9.72
C VAL A 567 21.79 -12.57 -9.91
N PRO A 568 22.02 -12.07 -11.11
CA PRO A 568 21.87 -10.65 -11.41
C PRO A 568 20.45 -10.13 -11.11
N ALA A 569 20.33 -8.82 -10.83
CA ALA A 569 19.04 -8.18 -10.65
C ALA A 569 18.17 -8.35 -11.89
N GLY A 570 16.94 -8.80 -11.70
CA GLY A 570 15.96 -9.04 -12.74
C GLY A 570 16.01 -10.42 -13.39
N ASP A 571 17.00 -11.24 -13.09
CA ASP A 571 16.98 -12.64 -13.52
C ASP A 571 15.96 -13.42 -12.69
N VAL A 572 15.33 -14.41 -13.31
CA VAL A 572 14.32 -15.26 -12.69
C VAL A 572 14.93 -16.46 -12.02
N MET A 573 14.38 -16.80 -10.87
CA MET A 573 14.70 -18.01 -10.10
C MET A 573 13.42 -18.82 -9.92
N ALA A 574 13.51 -20.15 -10.04
CA ALA A 574 12.43 -21.04 -9.65
C ALA A 574 12.49 -21.28 -8.14
N ILE A 575 11.39 -21.05 -7.45
CA ILE A 575 11.27 -21.29 -6.00
C ILE A 575 10.79 -22.70 -5.79
N LEU A 576 11.62 -23.53 -5.20
CA LEU A 576 11.34 -24.95 -4.94
C LEU A 576 10.79 -25.15 -3.55
N ASP A 577 11.24 -24.32 -2.60
CA ASP A 577 10.80 -24.36 -1.22
C ASP A 577 11.06 -22.99 -0.56
N ALA A 578 10.36 -22.73 0.53
CA ALA A 578 10.57 -21.57 1.37
C ALA A 578 10.76 -22.05 2.81
N LYS A 579 11.90 -21.75 3.40
CA LYS A 579 12.22 -22.11 4.77
C LYS A 579 12.83 -20.91 5.46
N ASP A 580 12.25 -20.55 6.59
CA ASP A 580 12.73 -19.42 7.37
C ASP A 580 12.62 -18.11 6.55
N ASN A 581 13.59 -17.26 6.53
CA ASN A 581 13.64 -16.11 5.62
C ASN A 581 14.41 -16.41 4.33
N MET A 582 14.54 -17.69 3.99
CA MET A 582 15.28 -18.15 2.82
C MET A 582 14.36 -18.86 1.83
N LEU A 583 14.62 -18.65 0.57
CA LEU A 583 14.03 -19.40 -0.52
C LEU A 583 15.05 -20.43 -1.00
N PHE A 584 14.63 -21.68 -1.10
CA PHE A 584 15.40 -22.67 -1.84
C PHE A 584 15.06 -22.55 -3.31
N VAL A 585 16.04 -22.20 -4.12
CA VAL A 585 15.83 -21.81 -5.50
C VAL A 585 16.67 -22.61 -6.46
N MET A 586 16.19 -22.70 -7.71
CA MET A 586 17.01 -23.06 -8.86
C MET A 586 17.24 -21.82 -9.71
N THR A 587 18.48 -21.52 -10.02
CA THR A 587 18.87 -20.41 -10.89
C THR A 587 18.76 -20.78 -12.37
N LYS A 588 18.85 -19.79 -13.25
CA LYS A 588 18.94 -19.98 -14.69
C LYS A 588 20.11 -20.88 -15.13
N ASN A 589 21.18 -20.91 -14.32
CA ASN A 589 22.35 -21.74 -14.55
C ASN A 589 22.16 -23.20 -14.07
N LYS A 590 20.92 -23.58 -13.68
CA LYS A 590 20.58 -24.87 -13.10
C LYS A 590 21.35 -25.18 -11.81
N LYS A 591 21.75 -24.13 -11.08
CA LYS A 591 22.33 -24.23 -9.74
C LYS A 591 21.24 -24.15 -8.70
N PHE A 592 21.40 -24.96 -7.66
CA PHE A 592 20.49 -24.97 -6.49
C PHE A 592 21.15 -24.31 -5.31
N GLY A 593 20.33 -23.74 -4.46
CA GLY A 593 20.79 -23.19 -3.19
C GLY A 593 19.77 -22.25 -2.57
N TYR A 594 20.19 -21.54 -1.56
CA TYR A 594 19.35 -20.66 -0.74
C TYR A 594 19.65 -19.21 -1.02
N THR A 595 18.60 -18.41 -1.13
CA THR A 595 18.70 -16.95 -1.21
C THR A 595 17.74 -16.30 -0.23
N LEU A 596 18.02 -15.07 0.22
CA LEU A 596 17.11 -14.34 1.11
C LEU A 596 15.79 -14.01 0.42
N ASN A 597 14.67 -14.20 1.12
CA ASN A 597 13.35 -13.81 0.63
C ASN A 597 13.27 -12.30 0.34
N SER A 598 13.97 -11.47 1.13
CA SER A 598 14.12 -10.03 0.89
C SER A 598 14.73 -9.67 -0.46
N ASP A 599 15.53 -10.58 -1.04
CA ASP A 599 16.27 -10.37 -2.28
C ASP A 599 15.55 -10.94 -3.50
N ALA A 600 14.32 -11.38 -3.30
CA ALA A 600 13.43 -11.91 -4.32
C ALA A 600 12.17 -11.05 -4.45
N PHE A 601 11.59 -11.04 -5.64
CA PHE A 601 10.29 -10.44 -5.91
C PHE A 601 9.42 -11.48 -6.61
N LEU A 602 8.36 -11.96 -5.93
CA LEU A 602 7.51 -13.04 -6.42
C LEU A 602 6.83 -12.67 -7.74
N ILE A 603 6.85 -13.59 -8.69
CA ILE A 603 6.23 -13.42 -9.99
C ILE A 603 4.77 -13.88 -9.90
N ARG A 604 3.84 -12.96 -10.17
CA ARG A 604 2.45 -13.28 -10.43
C ARG A 604 2.29 -13.59 -11.91
N LYS A 605 1.81 -14.80 -12.22
CA LYS A 605 1.58 -15.22 -13.61
C LYS A 605 0.38 -14.49 -14.18
N GLU A 606 0.58 -13.69 -15.22
CA GLU A 606 -0.50 -12.99 -15.94
C GLU A 606 -0.65 -13.45 -17.39
N PRO A 607 -1.88 -13.56 -17.91
CA PRO A 607 -2.15 -14.19 -19.20
C PRO A 607 -2.06 -13.23 -20.39
N SER A 608 -1.05 -12.39 -20.56
CA SER A 608 -0.95 -11.56 -21.76
C SER A 608 0.39 -11.65 -22.46
N ALA A 609 0.36 -11.95 -23.74
CA ALA A 609 1.52 -11.86 -24.61
C ALA A 609 1.62 -10.44 -25.18
N LEU A 610 2.60 -9.67 -24.74
CA LEU A 610 3.03 -8.44 -25.37
C LEU A 610 4.29 -8.76 -26.17
N SER A 611 4.44 -8.24 -27.38
CA SER A 611 5.61 -8.51 -28.23
C SER A 611 6.10 -7.25 -28.95
N GLY A 612 7.39 -7.17 -29.19
CA GLY A 612 8.01 -6.14 -30.00
C GLY A 612 8.25 -4.83 -29.23
N ARG A 613 7.49 -3.81 -29.52
CA ARG A 613 7.54 -2.52 -28.82
C ARG A 613 6.32 -2.35 -27.93
N VAL A 614 6.50 -1.65 -26.83
CA VAL A 614 5.44 -1.27 -25.91
C VAL A 614 5.45 0.23 -25.71
N VAL A 615 4.30 0.81 -25.37
CA VAL A 615 4.18 2.24 -25.06
C VAL A 615 3.64 2.44 -23.66
N ALA A 616 4.13 3.46 -22.99
CA ALA A 616 3.64 3.87 -21.67
C ALA A 616 2.20 4.38 -21.75
N LEU A 617 1.33 3.87 -20.88
CA LEU A 617 -0.11 4.21 -20.84
C LEU A 617 -0.39 5.57 -20.20
N PHE A 618 0.45 6.02 -19.27
CA PHE A 618 0.28 7.27 -18.52
C PHE A 618 1.61 7.98 -18.30
N ASP A 619 1.56 9.21 -17.81
CA ASP A 619 2.76 9.94 -17.40
C ASP A 619 3.35 9.35 -16.13
N ASN A 620 4.67 9.41 -16.02
CA ASN A 620 5.46 8.86 -14.91
C ASN A 620 5.41 7.35 -14.75
N VAL A 621 5.20 6.60 -15.85
CA VAL A 621 5.46 5.16 -15.83
C VAL A 621 6.92 4.93 -15.46
N SER A 622 7.16 4.24 -14.35
CA SER A 622 8.51 3.97 -13.88
C SER A 622 9.11 2.75 -14.56
N VAL A 623 10.31 2.89 -15.09
CA VAL A 623 11.15 1.77 -15.53
C VAL A 623 12.19 1.52 -14.44
N TYR A 624 12.13 0.37 -13.82
CA TYR A 624 12.92 0.00 -12.65
C TYR A 624 14.21 -0.72 -13.06
N ASP A 625 15.26 -0.58 -12.27
CA ASP A 625 16.53 -1.31 -12.52
C ASP A 625 16.33 -2.83 -12.35
N TYR A 626 15.43 -3.23 -11.47
CA TYR A 626 14.99 -4.62 -11.28
C TYR A 626 13.54 -4.63 -10.76
N PRO A 627 12.79 -5.74 -10.96
CA PRO A 627 11.45 -5.90 -10.42
C PRO A 627 11.40 -5.71 -8.90
N GLY A 628 10.47 -4.86 -8.43
CA GLY A 628 10.34 -4.53 -7.00
C GLY A 628 11.28 -3.45 -6.47
N ALA A 629 12.08 -2.80 -7.31
CA ALA A 629 12.83 -1.61 -6.91
C ALA A 629 11.89 -0.49 -6.47
N LYS A 630 12.28 0.26 -5.42
CA LYS A 630 11.44 1.34 -4.86
C LYS A 630 11.39 2.59 -5.76
N THR A 631 12.41 2.79 -6.56
CA THR A 631 12.54 3.94 -7.48
C THR A 631 12.84 3.45 -8.89
N GLY A 632 12.34 4.16 -9.88
CA GLY A 632 12.58 3.86 -11.27
C GLY A 632 12.75 5.14 -12.09
N THR A 633 13.20 5.02 -13.32
CA THR A 633 13.28 6.12 -14.28
C THR A 633 11.87 6.42 -14.79
N PRO A 634 11.33 7.64 -14.61
CA PRO A 634 9.99 7.98 -15.08
C PRO A 634 9.95 8.18 -16.59
N PHE A 635 8.89 7.70 -17.22
CA PHE A 635 8.60 7.85 -18.64
C PHE A 635 7.24 8.53 -18.82
N PHE A 636 7.14 9.34 -19.87
CA PHE A 636 5.90 10.04 -20.21
C PHE A 636 4.93 9.12 -20.96
N LYS A 637 3.66 9.45 -20.90
CA LYS A 637 2.61 8.81 -21.71
C LYS A 637 3.04 8.76 -23.18
N SER A 638 2.77 7.63 -23.82
CA SER A 638 3.11 7.36 -25.23
C SER A 638 4.59 7.23 -25.56
N GLN A 639 5.48 7.23 -24.58
CA GLN A 639 6.88 6.93 -24.82
C GLN A 639 7.05 5.46 -25.16
N ILE A 640 7.80 5.19 -26.24
CA ILE A 640 8.01 3.84 -26.76
C ILE A 640 9.22 3.21 -26.09
N LEU A 641 9.04 1.98 -25.64
CA LEU A 641 10.08 1.12 -25.09
C LEU A 641 10.20 -0.13 -25.98
N THR A 642 11.40 -0.65 -26.13
CA THR A 642 11.61 -1.90 -26.88
C THR A 642 11.63 -3.07 -25.93
N LEU A 643 10.76 -4.05 -26.16
CA LEU A 643 10.73 -5.27 -25.37
C LEU A 643 11.97 -6.10 -25.67
N VAL A 644 12.70 -6.48 -24.60
CA VAL A 644 13.92 -7.28 -24.71
C VAL A 644 13.65 -8.72 -24.35
N ASP A 645 12.95 -8.93 -23.22
CA ASP A 645 12.54 -10.26 -22.75
C ASP A 645 11.36 -10.06 -21.78
N ASP A 646 10.42 -11.00 -21.77
CA ASP A 646 9.26 -10.96 -20.88
C ASP A 646 9.42 -11.86 -19.65
N CYS A 647 10.64 -12.14 -19.24
CA CYS A 647 10.94 -12.92 -18.06
C CYS A 647 11.60 -14.26 -18.31
N ALA A 648 12.57 -14.34 -19.23
CA ALA A 648 13.11 -15.37 -18.65
C ALA A 648 13.27 -16.76 -19.06
N GLY A 649 14.30 -17.23 -19.17
CA GLY A 649 14.79 -18.59 -19.29
C GLY A 649 13.98 -19.79 -18.70
N PHE A 650 12.81 -19.54 -18.12
CA PHE A 650 11.87 -20.55 -17.63
C PHE A 650 10.55 -20.60 -18.42
N GLY A 651 10.40 -19.80 -19.50
CA GLY A 651 9.18 -19.83 -20.33
C GLY A 651 7.90 -19.37 -19.66
N ILE A 652 8.00 -18.50 -18.66
CA ILE A 652 6.86 -17.96 -17.91
C ILE A 652 6.64 -16.48 -18.20
N ASN A 653 5.38 -16.03 -18.12
CA ASN A 653 4.99 -14.63 -18.17
C ASN A 653 4.88 -14.07 -16.75
N GLY A 654 5.72 -13.11 -16.42
CA GLY A 654 5.64 -12.38 -15.16
C GLY A 654 4.85 -11.07 -15.29
N GLU A 655 4.69 -10.35 -14.19
CA GLU A 655 4.03 -9.03 -14.16
C GLU A 655 4.92 -7.89 -14.67
N PHE A 656 6.22 -8.13 -14.82
CA PHE A 656 7.19 -7.19 -15.37
C PHE A 656 7.64 -7.60 -16.76
N LEU A 657 7.91 -6.59 -17.57
CA LEU A 657 8.54 -6.73 -18.89
C LEU A 657 9.94 -6.15 -18.82
N LYS A 658 10.94 -6.86 -19.32
CA LYS A 658 12.26 -6.29 -19.53
C LYS A 658 12.26 -5.48 -20.82
N VAL A 659 12.64 -4.23 -20.72
CA VAL A 659 12.63 -3.28 -21.85
C VAL A 659 13.99 -2.62 -22.00
N SER A 660 14.29 -2.19 -23.24
CA SER A 660 15.40 -1.28 -23.50
C SER A 660 14.88 0.09 -23.96
N TYR A 661 15.62 1.11 -23.61
CA TYR A 661 15.30 2.51 -23.93
C TYR A 661 16.58 3.33 -24.03
N GLU A 662 16.50 4.48 -24.69
CA GLU A 662 17.66 5.35 -24.87
C GLU A 662 17.56 6.62 -24.02
N ILE A 663 18.63 6.92 -23.30
CA ILE A 663 18.83 8.19 -22.60
C ILE A 663 20.23 8.71 -22.96
N ASP A 664 20.30 9.96 -23.43
CA ASP A 664 21.54 10.63 -23.82
C ASP A 664 22.38 9.84 -24.83
N GLY A 665 21.71 9.19 -25.80
CA GLY A 665 22.34 8.36 -26.84
C GLY A 665 22.93 7.04 -26.34
N LYS A 666 22.59 6.61 -25.11
CA LYS A 666 23.01 5.33 -24.55
C LYS A 666 21.79 4.42 -24.33
N THR A 667 21.89 3.20 -24.83
CA THR A 667 20.89 2.18 -24.54
C THR A 667 21.00 1.74 -23.08
N LYS A 668 19.88 1.82 -22.36
CA LYS A 668 19.70 1.30 -21.01
C LYS A 668 18.67 0.19 -21.01
N TYR A 669 18.71 -0.62 -19.98
CA TYR A 669 17.76 -1.73 -19.77
C TYR A 669 17.06 -1.51 -18.44
N GLY A 670 15.83 -1.98 -18.32
CA GLY A 670 15.07 -1.93 -17.08
C GLY A 670 13.77 -2.73 -17.17
N TYR A 671 12.94 -2.63 -16.16
CA TYR A 671 11.73 -3.42 -15.99
C TYR A 671 10.53 -2.48 -15.81
N VAL A 672 9.43 -2.78 -16.49
CA VAL A 672 8.17 -2.03 -16.42
C VAL A 672 7.03 -2.98 -16.14
N TYR A 673 6.04 -2.54 -15.33
CA TYR A 673 4.82 -3.31 -15.12
C TYR A 673 4.06 -3.51 -16.42
N LYS A 674 3.59 -4.73 -16.72
CA LYS A 674 2.74 -5.03 -17.89
C LYS A 674 1.50 -4.14 -17.93
N THR A 675 0.88 -3.89 -16.78
CA THR A 675 -0.31 -3.03 -16.65
C THR A 675 -0.05 -1.55 -16.92
N SER A 676 1.22 -1.13 -16.96
CA SER A 676 1.61 0.25 -17.24
C SER A 676 1.93 0.52 -18.71
N VAL A 677 1.89 -0.51 -19.54
CA VAL A 677 2.21 -0.42 -20.96
C VAL A 677 1.23 -1.23 -21.80
N MET A 678 1.12 -0.89 -23.07
CA MET A 678 0.40 -1.69 -24.07
C MET A 678 1.30 -2.00 -25.25
N SER A 679 0.97 -3.02 -26.02
CA SER A 679 1.69 -3.33 -27.26
C SER A 679 1.65 -2.11 -28.19
N TYR A 680 2.82 -1.67 -28.60
CA TYR A 680 2.94 -0.86 -29.79
C TYR A 680 2.86 -1.83 -30.97
N VAL A 681 1.68 -1.96 -31.56
CA VAL A 681 1.45 -2.88 -32.67
C VAL A 681 2.22 -2.35 -33.85
N ALA A 682 3.43 -2.85 -34.03
CA ALA A 682 3.98 -2.96 -35.34
C ALA A 682 3.15 -4.03 -36.03
N ALA A 683 2.41 -3.67 -37.08
CA ALA A 683 1.57 -4.60 -37.80
C ALA A 683 2.32 -5.90 -38.07
N SER A 684 1.72 -6.99 -37.68
CA SER A 684 2.16 -8.30 -38.13
C SER A 684 2.23 -8.26 -39.62
N GLN A 685 3.39 -8.49 -40.19
CA GLN A 685 3.58 -8.75 -41.60
C GLN A 685 2.96 -10.11 -41.95
N SER A 686 1.64 -10.18 -41.93
CA SER A 686 0.96 -11.20 -42.69
C SER A 686 1.05 -10.72 -44.14
N ALA A 687 1.44 -11.61 -45.05
CA ALA A 687 1.60 -11.36 -46.49
C ALA A 687 0.23 -11.08 -47.15
N LYS A 688 -0.48 -10.06 -46.68
CA LYS A 688 -1.65 -9.45 -47.34
C LYS A 688 -1.13 -8.31 -48.18
N LYS A 689 -1.69 -8.22 -49.39
CA LYS A 689 -1.45 -7.17 -50.40
C LYS A 689 -1.47 -5.82 -49.68
N ASP A 690 -0.41 -5.03 -49.84
CA ASP A 690 -0.30 -3.70 -49.23
C ASP A 690 -1.52 -2.85 -49.57
N VAL A 691 -2.28 -2.45 -48.58
CA VAL A 691 -3.42 -1.55 -48.72
C VAL A 691 -2.98 -0.13 -48.38
N TYR A 692 -3.33 0.78 -49.26
CA TYR A 692 -2.95 2.18 -49.10
C TYR A 692 -4.17 3.07 -48.97
N ALA A 693 -4.03 4.13 -48.16
CA ALA A 693 -4.98 5.23 -48.07
C ALA A 693 -4.28 6.57 -48.32
N LYS A 694 -5.04 7.61 -48.56
CA LYS A 694 -4.52 8.98 -48.58
C LYS A 694 -4.88 9.72 -47.34
N ALA A 695 -3.95 10.47 -46.79
CA ALA A 695 -4.26 11.39 -45.70
C ALA A 695 -5.23 12.46 -46.18
N LYS A 696 -6.23 12.84 -45.36
CA LYS A 696 -7.22 13.88 -45.66
C LYS A 696 -7.23 14.87 -44.52
N ALA A 697 -6.59 16.00 -44.67
CA ALA A 697 -6.63 17.05 -43.69
C ALA A 697 -7.99 17.77 -43.69
N GLN A 698 -8.38 18.34 -42.56
CA GLN A 698 -9.60 19.14 -42.43
C GLN A 698 -9.58 20.44 -43.28
N ARG A 699 -8.37 20.95 -43.55
CA ARG A 699 -8.13 22.11 -44.42
C ARG A 699 -7.08 21.71 -45.48
N VAL A 700 -7.35 22.04 -46.74
CA VAL A 700 -6.42 21.77 -47.84
C VAL A 700 -5.07 22.45 -47.57
N GLY A 701 -3.97 21.73 -47.72
CA GLY A 701 -2.61 22.24 -47.50
C GLY A 701 -2.13 22.22 -46.07
N THR A 702 -2.86 21.63 -45.13
CA THR A 702 -2.42 21.36 -43.76
C THR A 702 -1.94 19.92 -43.59
N THR A 703 -1.41 19.58 -42.44
CA THR A 703 -1.00 18.22 -42.08
C THR A 703 -2.06 17.50 -41.25
N VAL A 704 -1.93 16.20 -41.12
CA VAL A 704 -2.71 15.33 -40.26
C VAL A 704 -1.78 14.70 -39.24
N ASP A 705 -2.13 14.83 -37.96
CA ASP A 705 -1.35 14.28 -36.87
C ASP A 705 -1.40 12.75 -36.85
N VAL A 706 -0.26 12.13 -36.58
CA VAL A 706 -0.13 10.70 -36.35
C VAL A 706 0.33 10.48 -34.89
N TYR A 707 -0.46 9.73 -34.15
CA TYR A 707 -0.36 9.55 -32.73
C TYR A 707 0.40 8.27 -32.37
N ALA A 708 1.03 8.25 -31.21
CA ALA A 708 1.71 7.07 -30.68
C ALA A 708 0.73 5.95 -30.28
N MET A 709 -0.49 6.30 -29.93
CA MET A 709 -1.56 5.38 -29.51
C MET A 709 -2.89 5.75 -30.18
N PRO A 710 -3.87 4.83 -30.21
CA PRO A 710 -5.22 5.11 -30.75
C PRO A 710 -6.03 6.03 -29.81
N ASP A 711 -5.47 7.17 -29.46
CA ASP A 711 -6.01 8.17 -28.56
C ASP A 711 -5.54 9.56 -29.01
N ASP A 712 -6.49 10.48 -29.23
CA ASP A 712 -6.23 11.86 -29.67
C ASP A 712 -5.56 12.75 -28.60
N THR A 713 -5.48 12.29 -27.38
CA THR A 713 -4.70 12.91 -26.29
C THR A 713 -3.27 12.39 -26.21
N SER A 714 -2.93 11.34 -26.97
CA SER A 714 -1.60 10.76 -26.97
C SER A 714 -0.61 11.66 -27.72
N ARG A 715 0.69 11.41 -27.50
CA ARG A 715 1.75 12.17 -28.17
C ARG A 715 1.65 12.04 -29.69
N VAL A 716 1.70 13.17 -30.39
CA VAL A 716 1.90 13.22 -31.85
C VAL A 716 3.35 12.78 -32.16
N LEU A 717 3.49 11.71 -32.95
CA LEU A 717 4.81 11.20 -33.36
C LEU A 717 5.37 11.99 -34.54
N PHE A 718 4.51 12.25 -35.51
CA PHE A 718 4.82 13.01 -36.73
C PHE A 718 3.53 13.47 -37.39
N ASP A 719 3.66 14.40 -38.31
CA ASP A 719 2.54 14.86 -39.16
C ASP A 719 2.69 14.35 -40.57
N VAL A 720 1.55 14.18 -41.24
CA VAL A 720 1.46 13.70 -42.61
C VAL A 720 0.80 14.78 -43.46
N PRO A 721 1.41 15.21 -44.60
CA PRO A 721 0.79 16.16 -45.51
C PRO A 721 -0.56 15.68 -46.06
N ASP A 722 -1.49 16.61 -46.32
CA ASP A 722 -2.74 16.32 -46.98
C ASP A 722 -2.49 15.64 -48.35
N GLY A 723 -3.20 14.54 -48.62
CA GLY A 723 -3.06 13.74 -49.81
C GLY A 723 -1.89 12.76 -49.85
N ALA A 724 -1.03 12.74 -48.77
CA ALA A 724 0.07 11.77 -48.70
C ALA A 724 -0.44 10.34 -48.70
N LYS A 725 0.27 9.46 -49.37
CA LYS A 725 -0.05 8.03 -49.46
C LYS A 725 0.48 7.31 -48.20
N LEU A 726 -0.41 6.71 -47.44
CA LEU A 726 -0.13 5.96 -46.24
C LEU A 726 -0.33 4.47 -46.49
N LYS A 727 0.53 3.63 -45.96
CA LYS A 727 0.35 2.19 -45.93
C LYS A 727 -0.49 1.84 -44.68
N LEU A 728 -1.60 1.12 -44.88
CA LEU A 728 -2.37 0.60 -43.76
C LEU A 728 -1.68 -0.66 -43.22
N LEU A 729 -1.50 -0.69 -41.93
CA LEU A 729 -0.83 -1.80 -41.25
C LEU A 729 -1.82 -2.75 -40.57
N GLU A 730 -3.10 -2.40 -40.58
CA GLU A 730 -4.22 -3.22 -40.10
C GLU A 730 -5.37 -3.22 -41.09
N ASP A 731 -6.34 -4.14 -40.94
CA ASP A 731 -7.54 -4.16 -41.78
C ASP A 731 -8.36 -2.88 -41.52
N TYR A 732 -8.71 -2.18 -42.60
CA TYR A 732 -9.45 -0.93 -42.47
C TYR A 732 -10.86 -1.16 -41.94
N ASP A 733 -11.16 -0.59 -40.80
CA ASP A 733 -12.49 -0.53 -40.20
C ASP A 733 -12.96 0.93 -40.15
N ALA A 734 -13.98 1.26 -40.94
CA ALA A 734 -14.54 2.61 -40.98
C ALA A 734 -15.25 3.01 -39.65
N SER A 735 -15.58 2.07 -38.79
CA SER A 735 -16.18 2.29 -37.47
C SER A 735 -15.15 2.54 -36.37
N ALA A 736 -13.89 2.14 -36.58
CA ALA A 736 -12.80 2.39 -35.65
C ALA A 736 -12.45 3.89 -35.61
N LYS A 737 -12.23 4.45 -34.46
CA LYS A 737 -11.83 5.87 -34.28
C LYS A 737 -10.44 6.13 -34.85
N PHE A 738 -9.52 5.16 -34.78
CA PHE A 738 -8.14 5.26 -35.24
C PHE A 738 -7.78 4.08 -36.13
N THR A 739 -6.83 4.30 -37.05
CA THR A 739 -6.24 3.27 -37.92
C THR A 739 -4.73 3.35 -37.83
N LEU A 740 -4.05 2.21 -37.67
CA LEU A 740 -2.59 2.13 -37.68
C LEU A 740 -2.04 2.25 -39.11
N VAL A 741 -1.10 3.19 -39.30
CA VAL A 741 -0.54 3.50 -40.62
C VAL A 741 0.98 3.59 -40.58
N GLU A 742 1.59 3.49 -41.77
CA GLU A 742 3.02 3.74 -41.98
C GLU A 742 3.20 4.84 -43.06
N TYR A 743 4.08 5.78 -42.77
CA TYR A 743 4.51 6.83 -43.68
C TYR A 743 6.02 7.05 -43.53
N ASN A 744 6.74 6.92 -44.67
CA ASN A 744 8.20 7.05 -44.76
C ASN A 744 8.97 6.18 -43.74
N GLY A 745 8.48 4.94 -43.50
CA GLY A 745 9.07 4.01 -42.52
C GLY A 745 8.74 4.27 -41.06
N GLN A 746 8.00 5.34 -40.73
CA GLN A 746 7.49 5.63 -39.41
C GLN A 746 6.05 5.14 -39.27
N GLN A 747 5.72 4.59 -38.11
CA GLN A 747 4.40 4.00 -37.83
C GLN A 747 3.69 4.73 -36.72
N GLY A 748 2.36 4.77 -36.76
CA GLY A 748 1.53 5.36 -35.73
C GLY A 748 0.05 5.34 -36.09
N TYR A 749 -0.78 5.85 -35.18
CA TYR A 749 -2.22 5.87 -35.29
C TYR A 749 -2.70 7.19 -35.87
N ILE A 750 -3.55 7.13 -36.88
CA ILE A 750 -4.21 8.32 -37.44
C ILE A 750 -5.73 8.20 -37.23
N LEU A 751 -6.42 9.32 -37.07
CA LEU A 751 -7.89 9.29 -37.05
C LEU A 751 -8.42 8.65 -38.33
N THR A 752 -9.24 7.63 -38.20
CA THR A 752 -9.84 6.93 -39.36
C THR A 752 -10.64 7.88 -40.27
N SER A 753 -11.26 8.91 -39.68
CA SER A 753 -11.95 9.98 -40.41
C SER A 753 -11.01 10.84 -41.26
N ALA A 754 -9.73 10.86 -40.96
CA ALA A 754 -8.68 11.57 -41.71
C ALA A 754 -8.03 10.67 -42.80
N LEU A 755 -8.64 9.54 -43.15
CA LEU A 755 -8.19 8.66 -44.20
C LEU A 755 -9.18 8.68 -45.35
N LYS A 756 -8.66 8.75 -46.58
CA LYS A 756 -9.40 8.50 -47.79
C LYS A 756 -8.87 7.21 -48.46
N ILE A 757 -9.66 6.16 -48.40
CA ILE A 757 -9.31 4.90 -49.04
C ILE A 757 -9.41 5.04 -50.53
N ASP A 758 -8.32 4.78 -51.27
CA ASP A 758 -8.37 4.52 -52.70
C ASP A 758 -9.03 3.15 -52.89
N LYS A 759 -10.33 3.13 -53.08
CA LYS A 759 -11.04 1.90 -53.42
C LYS A 759 -10.52 1.45 -54.76
N GLY A 760 -9.53 0.56 -54.79
CA GLY A 760 -9.20 -0.23 -55.95
C GLY A 760 -10.49 -0.87 -56.47
N LEU A 761 -10.57 -1.03 -57.80
CA LEU A 761 -11.74 -1.66 -58.44
C LEU A 761 -12.16 -2.91 -57.68
N THR A 762 -13.39 -2.95 -57.19
CA THR A 762 -13.94 -4.12 -56.53
C THR A 762 -13.89 -5.32 -57.46
N GLY A 763 -13.77 -6.54 -56.93
CA GLY A 763 -13.79 -7.78 -57.74
C GLY A 763 -14.94 -7.81 -58.75
N GLY A 764 -16.10 -7.22 -58.42
CA GLY A 764 -17.22 -7.03 -59.32
C GLY A 764 -16.94 -6.02 -60.46
N GLN A 765 -16.19 -4.94 -60.18
CA GLN A 765 -15.78 -3.98 -61.20
C GLN A 765 -14.69 -4.55 -62.16
N ILE A 766 -13.78 -5.33 -61.58
CA ILE A 766 -12.77 -6.07 -62.41
C ILE A 766 -13.47 -7.11 -63.26
N ALA A 767 -14.40 -7.85 -62.70
CA ALA A 767 -15.21 -8.81 -63.48
C ALA A 767 -16.05 -8.11 -64.57
N ALA A 768 -16.62 -6.93 -64.27
CA ALA A 768 -17.36 -6.18 -65.33
C ALA A 768 -16.43 -5.66 -66.41
N ILE A 769 -15.21 -5.20 -66.09
CA ILE A 769 -14.23 -4.78 -67.09
C ILE A 769 -13.71 -5.95 -67.91
N VAL A 770 -13.49 -7.11 -67.31
CA VAL A 770 -13.07 -8.34 -67.97
C VAL A 770 -14.20 -8.84 -68.89
N LEU A 771 -15.48 -8.83 -68.48
CA LEU A 771 -16.63 -9.19 -69.23
C LEU A 771 -16.85 -8.23 -70.44
N ALA A 772 -16.76 -6.92 -70.22
CA ALA A 772 -16.83 -5.93 -71.26
C ALA A 772 -15.73 -6.09 -72.31
N SER A 773 -14.49 -6.35 -71.87
CA SER A 773 -13.33 -6.60 -72.72
C SER A 773 -13.51 -7.91 -73.59
N ALA A 774 -14.00 -8.93 -72.90
CA ALA A 774 -14.32 -10.20 -73.55
C ALA A 774 -15.42 -10.05 -74.59
N THR A 775 -16.47 -9.27 -74.29
CA THR A 775 -17.58 -8.97 -75.24
C THR A 775 -17.10 -8.20 -76.44
N VAL A 776 -16.24 -7.21 -76.26
CA VAL A 776 -15.61 -6.45 -77.36
C VAL A 776 -14.75 -7.38 -78.24
N LEU A 777 -13.95 -8.27 -77.61
CA LEU A 777 -13.15 -9.26 -78.33
C LEU A 777 -14.01 -10.26 -79.11
N ILE A 778 -15.09 -10.78 -78.51
CA ILE A 778 -16.03 -11.70 -79.15
C ILE A 778 -16.72 -10.98 -80.28
N THR A 779 -17.14 -9.72 -80.09
CA THR A 779 -17.80 -8.94 -81.17
C THR A 779 -16.81 -8.66 -82.33
N ALA A 780 -15.58 -8.34 -82.04
CA ALA A 780 -14.54 -8.13 -83.06
C ALA A 780 -14.24 -9.43 -83.81
N LEU A 781 -14.13 -10.55 -83.07
CA LEU A 781 -13.97 -11.88 -83.73
C LEU A 781 -15.16 -12.24 -84.60
N TYR A 782 -16.38 -11.98 -84.14
CA TYR A 782 -17.60 -12.18 -84.93
C TYR A 782 -17.58 -11.33 -86.21
N PHE A 783 -17.18 -10.08 -86.15
CA PHE A 783 -17.03 -9.23 -87.32
C PHE A 783 -15.96 -9.72 -88.29
N VAL A 784 -14.83 -10.24 -87.82
CA VAL A 784 -13.77 -10.82 -88.63
C VAL A 784 -14.23 -12.09 -89.26
N ILE A 785 -14.90 -12.99 -88.58
CA ILE A 785 -15.44 -14.22 -89.07
C ILE A 785 -16.55 -13.95 -90.08
N SER A 786 -17.48 -13.03 -89.77
CA SER A 786 -18.57 -12.59 -90.68
C SER A 786 -18.02 -12.00 -91.98
N ARG A 787 -16.98 -11.16 -91.92
CA ARG A 787 -16.30 -10.63 -93.10
C ARG A 787 -15.58 -11.74 -93.91
N ARG A 788 -15.02 -12.72 -93.22
CA ARG A 788 -14.36 -13.87 -93.88
C ARG A 788 -15.38 -14.78 -94.51
N ASN A 789 -16.53 -14.99 -93.86
CA ASN A 789 -17.62 -15.79 -94.51
C ASN A 789 -18.27 -15.06 -95.65
N LYS A 790 -18.43 -13.73 -95.65
CA LYS A 790 -18.90 -12.94 -96.77
C LYS A 790 -17.90 -12.95 -97.91
N LYS A 791 -16.60 -13.07 -97.71
CA LYS A 791 -15.55 -13.22 -98.76
C LYS A 791 -15.55 -14.65 -99.37
N LEU A 792 -16.01 -15.64 -98.63
CA LEU A 792 -16.10 -17.00 -99.04
C LEU A 792 -17.42 -17.27 -99.86
N SER A 793 -18.50 -16.56 -99.54
CA SER A 793 -19.79 -16.67 -100.26
C SER A 793 -19.80 -15.89 -101.59
N ASN A 794 -18.82 -15.04 -101.85
CA ASN A 794 -18.66 -14.30 -103.12
C ASN A 794 -17.64 -14.93 -104.05
N LYS A 795 -17.23 -16.20 -103.79
CA LYS A 795 -16.33 -16.96 -104.65
C LYS A 795 -16.91 -18.30 -105.11
N ASN A 796 -18.25 -18.47 -104.97
CA ASN A 796 -18.96 -19.56 -105.68
C ASN A 796 -19.94 -18.98 -106.64
#